data_901c8d3c53dff99611766174de768e79
#
_entry.id   901c8d3c53dff99611766174de768e79
#
_cell.length_a   1.000
_cell.length_b   1.000
_cell.length_c   1.000
_cell.angle_alpha   90.00
_cell.angle_beta   90.00
_cell.angle_gamma   90.00
#
_symmetry.space_group_name_H-M   'P 1'
#
loop_
_entity.id
_entity.type
_entity.pdbx_description
1 polymer ?
#
loop_
_entity_poly.entity_id
_entity_poly.type
_entity_poly.pdbx_seq_one_letter_code
_entity_poly.pdbx_strand_id
1 'polypeptide(L)'
;MALPLQRWHIAPPQPDLVAEISASTGLSPMLAQVLINRGMDTKERSQIFLDPDREPLIDPKSEFPDLISSLDILELAVKNQLKIAICGDYDADGMTSTALLLRTLRLLGVEVSYEIPSRMHEGYGINIRMVEELEARGVSLIITVDNGISAYAAIACARELGLSVIITDHHDLPEQLPPANAILNPKLINPDSPYYAIAGVGVAYILALELADRFGKRPNLESLLLELFTLGTIADLAQLTGINRRLVKQGLRLLGRSQLPGVTALIQASGIADDQKIGLKPEAIGFSLGPRINAVGRIGDPVTVIELLTADDMGKAITLAQECEATNRTRQDLCSQIEREAIAYIQSLNLNLNNERVLVVIQPNWHHGVIGIVASRLVERYGVPVFIGTTEESEEDNGEQNSSIRGSVRSIPEFNVFEALQFCREYLGKYGGHPAAGGFSMPSSNLQGFSDRLREFAHKHLELHHLKPLISVDVKADLQDISLTLLEQIDLLHPCGMGNSDPVFYTDNVRVISQQVRGKNKACLALELDRGNGSKIKAIAWRWGEYCPIPDRVDLAYKLRANKWQDKTSVELELVGIRTTWTPIFESKPAPETKNSAIWQNLKSLETILQPALIYGYDHPEVGFDSDRPIPHKLYKSLILWSLPPSITHLHWLINLTKPEIIYLGDQIPILPTTLELKQKLTKYIEQTSINLADKVNLLDLGQKLWVAPCVIVAALRELGNSCADFPPTKSLNTELKNQKHWYQISIERLMSILQH
;
A
#
# COMPACT_ATOMS: atom_id res chain seq x y z
N MET A 1 -15.17 -15.25 -9.43
CA MET A 1 -14.02 -14.68 -10.20
C MET A 1 -12.73 -15.30 -9.70
N ALA A 2 -11.65 -15.34 -10.51
CA ALA A 2 -10.35 -15.75 -10.02
C ALA A 2 -9.82 -14.71 -9.02
N LEU A 3 -9.05 -15.14 -8.01
CA LEU A 3 -8.38 -14.24 -7.09
C LEU A 3 -7.44 -13.29 -7.86
N PRO A 4 -7.26 -12.05 -7.39
CA PRO A 4 -6.34 -11.11 -8.04
C PRO A 4 -4.92 -11.67 -8.00
N LEU A 5 -4.21 -11.52 -9.10
CA LEU A 5 -2.80 -11.86 -9.16
C LEU A 5 -2.00 -10.83 -8.36
N GLN A 6 -1.22 -11.28 -7.40
CA GLN A 6 -0.38 -10.46 -6.53
C GLN A 6 1.02 -11.03 -6.48
N ARG A 7 2.03 -10.19 -6.39
CA ARG A 7 3.40 -10.60 -6.08
C ARG A 7 3.68 -10.33 -4.61
N TRP A 8 4.25 -11.31 -3.93
CA TRP A 8 4.55 -11.21 -2.51
C TRP A 8 6.06 -11.19 -2.32
N HIS A 9 6.53 -10.15 -1.68
CA HIS A 9 7.91 -10.06 -1.21
C HIS A 9 7.92 -10.38 0.28
N ILE A 10 8.47 -11.53 0.63
CA ILE A 10 8.57 -12.00 2.02
C ILE A 10 9.99 -11.73 2.49
N ALA A 11 10.12 -10.95 3.57
CA ALA A 11 11.41 -10.64 4.15
C ALA A 11 12.12 -11.93 4.62
N PRO A 12 13.44 -12.06 4.36
CA PRO A 12 14.18 -13.24 4.77
C PRO A 12 14.31 -13.31 6.30
N PRO A 13 14.16 -14.50 6.91
CA PRO A 13 14.31 -14.66 8.35
C PRO A 13 15.77 -14.48 8.77
N GLN A 14 15.98 -13.85 9.96
CA GLN A 14 17.30 -13.62 10.55
C GLN A 14 17.34 -14.13 12.01
N PRO A 15 17.32 -15.45 12.24
CA PRO A 15 17.04 -16.06 13.53
C PRO A 15 18.00 -15.64 14.65
N ASP A 16 19.29 -15.51 14.37
CA ASP A 16 20.31 -15.14 15.35
C ASP A 16 20.09 -13.70 15.86
N LEU A 17 19.88 -12.78 14.92
CA LEU A 17 19.62 -11.38 15.24
C LEU A 17 18.25 -11.19 15.90
N VAL A 18 17.25 -11.96 15.50
CA VAL A 18 15.93 -12.01 16.13
C VAL A 18 16.03 -12.38 17.61
N ALA A 19 16.84 -13.38 17.95
CA ALA A 19 17.05 -13.78 19.35
C ALA A 19 17.67 -12.65 20.19
N GLU A 20 18.67 -11.94 19.65
CA GLU A 20 19.33 -10.81 20.29
C GLU A 20 18.36 -9.63 20.53
N ILE A 21 17.67 -9.20 19.46
CA ILE A 21 16.73 -8.07 19.55
C ILE A 21 15.54 -8.41 20.46
N SER A 22 14.98 -9.62 20.37
CA SER A 22 13.91 -10.09 21.26
C SER A 22 14.35 -10.03 22.73
N ALA A 23 15.54 -10.54 23.06
CA ALA A 23 16.07 -10.50 24.44
C ALA A 23 16.30 -9.08 24.96
N SER A 24 16.76 -8.15 24.09
CA SER A 24 17.08 -6.77 24.48
C SER A 24 15.85 -5.85 24.59
N THR A 25 14.75 -6.17 23.90
CA THR A 25 13.55 -5.34 23.83
C THR A 25 12.35 -5.92 24.57
N GLY A 26 12.34 -7.23 24.84
CA GLY A 26 11.19 -7.96 25.40
C GLY A 26 10.07 -8.21 24.39
N LEU A 27 10.26 -7.89 23.11
CA LEU A 27 9.30 -8.18 22.06
C LEU A 27 9.31 -9.66 21.67
N SER A 28 8.19 -10.13 21.12
CA SER A 28 8.12 -11.45 20.51
C SER A 28 9.11 -11.59 19.35
N PRO A 29 9.60 -12.81 19.03
CA PRO A 29 10.48 -13.03 17.90
C PRO A 29 9.94 -12.50 16.57
N MET A 30 8.62 -12.57 16.35
CA MET A 30 7.98 -12.00 15.16
C MET A 30 8.18 -10.49 15.07
N LEU A 31 7.99 -9.75 16.17
CA LEU A 31 8.16 -8.30 16.14
C LEU A 31 9.63 -7.87 16.17
N ALA A 32 10.52 -8.67 16.72
CA ALA A 32 11.96 -8.47 16.58
C ALA A 32 12.37 -8.57 15.10
N GLN A 33 11.85 -9.56 14.34
CA GLN A 33 12.05 -9.64 12.88
C GLN A 33 11.52 -8.41 12.16
N VAL A 34 10.35 -7.89 12.54
CA VAL A 34 9.78 -6.64 11.97
C VAL A 34 10.72 -5.46 12.20
N LEU A 35 11.31 -5.31 13.38
CA LEU A 35 12.28 -4.25 13.68
C LEU A 35 13.52 -4.37 12.80
N ILE A 36 14.06 -5.58 12.67
CA ILE A 36 15.24 -5.86 11.83
C ILE A 36 14.97 -5.50 10.37
N ASN A 37 13.80 -5.86 9.83
CA ASN A 37 13.42 -5.52 8.46
C ASN A 37 13.34 -4.01 8.21
N ARG A 38 13.21 -3.22 9.27
CA ARG A 38 13.17 -1.74 9.25
C ARG A 38 14.54 -1.11 9.55
N GLY A 39 15.61 -1.90 9.57
CA GLY A 39 16.96 -1.42 9.87
C GLY A 39 17.24 -1.18 11.36
N MET A 40 16.32 -1.60 12.26
CA MET A 40 16.51 -1.53 13.71
C MET A 40 17.21 -2.82 14.19
N ASP A 41 18.39 -3.05 13.68
CA ASP A 41 19.16 -4.29 13.74
C ASP A 41 20.17 -4.33 14.91
N THR A 42 20.26 -3.27 15.71
CA THR A 42 21.05 -3.24 16.95
C THR A 42 20.18 -2.98 18.15
N LYS A 43 20.66 -3.36 19.33
CA LYS A 43 19.99 -3.10 20.61
C LYS A 43 19.66 -1.62 20.79
N GLU A 44 20.63 -0.75 20.53
CA GLU A 44 20.52 0.70 20.69
C GLU A 44 19.45 1.26 19.74
N ARG A 45 19.52 0.95 18.44
CA ARG A 45 18.54 1.38 17.44
C ARG A 45 17.13 0.91 17.76
N SER A 46 16.98 -0.37 18.16
CA SER A 46 15.69 -0.94 18.53
C SER A 46 15.10 -0.24 19.75
N GLN A 47 15.90 0.06 20.77
CA GLN A 47 15.45 0.74 21.97
C GLN A 47 15.06 2.19 21.71
N ILE A 48 15.82 2.93 20.91
CA ILE A 48 15.50 4.30 20.48
C ILE A 48 14.22 4.29 19.64
N PHE A 49 14.07 3.33 18.72
CA PHE A 49 12.85 3.22 17.92
C PHE A 49 11.60 3.02 18.77
N LEU A 50 11.66 2.18 19.80
CA LEU A 50 10.53 1.92 20.70
C LEU A 50 10.26 3.10 21.65
N ASP A 51 11.30 3.77 22.08
CA ASP A 51 11.25 4.92 23.00
C ASP A 51 12.15 6.05 22.48
N PRO A 52 11.64 6.85 21.50
CA PRO A 52 12.44 7.91 20.87
C PRO A 52 12.78 9.08 21.81
N ASP A 53 12.19 9.13 23.02
CA ASP A 53 12.52 10.14 24.02
C ASP A 53 13.89 9.87 24.71
N ARG A 54 14.46 8.67 24.53
CA ARG A 54 15.80 8.32 25.05
C ARG A 54 16.93 9.06 24.35
N GLU A 55 16.75 9.42 23.08
CA GLU A 55 17.77 10.13 22.32
C GLU A 55 17.71 11.63 22.63
N PRO A 56 18.83 12.30 22.98
CA PRO A 56 18.85 13.75 23.12
C PRO A 56 18.43 14.45 21.83
N LEU A 57 17.61 15.47 21.94
CA LEU A 57 17.29 16.31 20.79
C LEU A 57 18.50 17.14 20.39
N ILE A 58 18.85 17.09 19.12
CA ILE A 58 19.82 18.00 18.51
C ILE A 58 19.14 19.38 18.40
N ASP A 59 19.88 20.43 18.77
CA ASP A 59 19.37 21.81 18.64
C ASP A 59 19.14 22.14 17.15
N PRO A 60 17.91 22.48 16.71
CA PRO A 60 17.64 22.79 15.33
C PRO A 60 18.46 23.97 14.79
N LYS A 61 18.94 24.88 15.66
CA LYS A 61 19.83 25.99 15.28
C LYS A 61 21.19 25.51 14.76
N SER A 62 21.62 24.32 15.15
CA SER A 62 22.85 23.71 14.62
C SER A 62 22.65 22.99 13.30
N GLU A 63 21.40 22.64 12.97
CA GLU A 63 21.05 21.88 11.78
C GLU A 63 20.65 22.79 10.61
N PHE A 64 19.76 23.78 10.86
CA PHE A 64 19.27 24.68 9.81
C PHE A 64 20.14 25.93 9.71
N PRO A 65 20.91 26.11 8.61
CA PRO A 65 21.83 27.26 8.46
C PRO A 65 21.17 28.63 8.63
N ASP A 66 19.97 28.79 8.06
CA ASP A 66 19.26 30.07 8.05
C ASP A 66 18.26 30.24 9.21
N LEU A 67 18.21 29.33 10.21
CA LEU A 67 17.24 29.44 11.29
C LEU A 67 17.50 30.68 12.15
N ILE A 68 18.75 30.97 12.47
CA ILE A 68 19.12 32.13 13.30
C ILE A 68 18.77 33.42 12.54
N SER A 69 19.11 33.55 11.26
CA SER A 69 18.79 34.72 10.44
C SER A 69 17.28 34.89 10.25
N SER A 70 16.54 33.81 10.08
CA SER A 70 15.07 33.83 10.04
C SER A 70 14.47 34.38 11.34
N LEU A 71 14.99 33.93 12.47
CA LEU A 71 14.55 34.39 13.79
C LEU A 71 14.88 35.87 14.03
N ASP A 72 16.04 36.35 13.56
CA ASP A 72 16.43 37.76 13.67
C ASP A 72 15.50 38.67 12.84
N ILE A 73 15.17 38.25 11.61
CA ILE A 73 14.22 38.96 10.76
C ILE A 73 12.83 39.00 11.41
N LEU A 74 12.34 37.90 11.93
CA LEU A 74 11.05 37.81 12.60
C LEU A 74 11.01 38.63 13.90
N GLU A 75 12.04 38.55 14.72
CA GLU A 75 12.14 39.32 15.96
C GLU A 75 12.11 40.81 15.66
N LEU A 76 12.82 41.28 14.63
CA LEU A 76 12.79 42.65 14.18
C LEU A 76 11.38 43.09 13.71
N ALA A 77 10.72 42.21 12.92
CA ALA A 77 9.37 42.46 12.43
C ALA A 77 8.34 42.56 13.58
N VAL A 78 8.43 41.65 14.56
CA VAL A 78 7.58 41.68 15.76
C VAL A 78 7.80 42.97 16.59
N LYS A 79 9.06 43.30 16.86
CA LYS A 79 9.41 44.51 17.66
C LYS A 79 8.97 45.80 16.99
N ASN A 80 9.05 45.85 15.67
CA ASN A 80 8.67 47.04 14.89
C ASN A 80 7.21 47.05 14.42
N GLN A 81 6.41 46.04 14.84
CA GLN A 81 5.00 45.91 14.44
C GLN A 81 4.79 45.95 12.92
N LEU A 82 5.69 45.26 12.17
CA LEU A 82 5.58 45.16 10.72
C LEU A 82 4.44 44.23 10.34
N LYS A 83 3.77 44.53 9.22
CA LYS A 83 2.76 43.60 8.67
C LYS A 83 3.42 42.41 8.06
N ILE A 84 2.99 41.23 8.49
CA ILE A 84 3.48 39.92 8.01
C ILE A 84 2.38 39.23 7.22
N ALA A 85 2.73 38.60 6.10
CA ALA A 85 1.84 37.71 5.38
C ALA A 85 2.41 36.30 5.32
N ILE A 86 1.57 35.29 5.54
CA ILE A 86 1.90 33.88 5.35
C ILE A 86 1.31 33.44 4.02
N CYS A 87 2.16 32.97 3.09
CA CYS A 87 1.74 32.39 1.82
C CYS A 87 1.83 30.86 1.96
N GLY A 88 0.67 30.22 2.16
CA GLY A 88 0.57 28.78 2.36
C GLY A 88 0.22 28.03 1.09
N ASP A 89 -0.01 26.70 1.25
CA ASP A 89 -0.59 25.85 0.22
C ASP A 89 -1.97 25.31 0.63
N TYR A 90 -2.69 24.73 -0.31
CA TYR A 90 -4.10 24.32 -0.17
C TYR A 90 -4.27 22.90 0.38
N ASP A 91 -3.23 22.16 0.70
CA ASP A 91 -3.33 20.84 1.33
C ASP A 91 -3.19 20.88 2.86
N ALA A 92 -3.26 19.72 3.50
CA ALA A 92 -3.25 19.67 4.97
C ALA A 92 -1.93 20.15 5.56
N ASP A 93 -0.79 19.95 4.90
CA ASP A 93 0.51 20.42 5.37
C ASP A 93 0.58 21.94 5.31
N GLY A 94 0.27 22.53 4.15
CA GLY A 94 0.23 23.99 3.97
C GLY A 94 -0.77 24.67 4.90
N MET A 95 -2.00 24.13 5.04
CA MET A 95 -3.03 24.72 5.90
C MET A 95 -2.71 24.61 7.39
N THR A 96 -2.14 23.48 7.85
CA THR A 96 -1.72 23.33 9.27
C THR A 96 -0.51 24.19 9.58
N SER A 97 0.44 24.32 8.65
CA SER A 97 1.59 25.23 8.75
C SER A 97 1.15 26.69 8.87
N THR A 98 0.21 27.10 8.01
CA THR A 98 -0.38 28.45 8.04
C THR A 98 -1.06 28.71 9.37
N ALA A 99 -1.93 27.81 9.85
CA ALA A 99 -2.63 27.95 11.12
C ALA A 99 -1.67 28.02 12.31
N LEU A 100 -0.60 27.23 12.28
CA LEU A 100 0.43 27.16 13.31
C LEU A 100 1.16 28.51 13.44
N LEU A 101 1.64 29.06 12.34
CA LEU A 101 2.32 30.38 12.35
C LEU A 101 1.36 31.52 12.65
N LEU A 102 0.12 31.50 12.16
CA LEU A 102 -0.91 32.49 12.51
C LEU A 102 -1.13 32.54 14.02
N ARG A 103 -1.30 31.40 14.69
CA ARG A 103 -1.46 31.34 16.14
C ARG A 103 -0.25 31.89 16.86
N THR A 104 0.95 31.57 16.41
CA THR A 104 2.20 32.09 17.01
C THR A 104 2.33 33.57 16.89
N LEU A 105 2.19 34.13 15.67
CA LEU A 105 2.37 35.58 15.42
C LEU A 105 1.27 36.41 16.07
N ARG A 106 0.01 35.92 16.08
CA ARG A 106 -1.09 36.58 16.80
C ARG A 106 -0.85 36.64 18.31
N LEU A 107 -0.32 35.56 18.92
CA LEU A 107 0.05 35.58 20.35
C LEU A 107 1.17 36.56 20.66
N LEU A 108 2.05 36.84 19.69
CA LEU A 108 3.11 37.86 19.79
C LEU A 108 2.61 39.26 19.48
N GLY A 109 1.32 39.45 19.15
CA GLY A 109 0.70 40.76 18.94
C GLY A 109 0.98 41.38 17.57
N VAL A 110 1.35 40.56 16.57
CA VAL A 110 1.67 41.07 15.21
C VAL A 110 0.41 41.08 14.34
N GLU A 111 0.28 42.11 13.48
CA GLU A 111 -0.70 42.14 12.40
C GLU A 111 -0.27 41.15 11.32
N VAL A 112 -0.94 39.98 11.26
CA VAL A 112 -0.62 38.92 10.36
C VAL A 112 -1.82 38.52 9.49
N SER A 113 -1.59 38.49 8.18
CA SER A 113 -2.53 37.99 7.16
C SER A 113 -2.02 36.68 6.55
N TYR A 114 -2.85 36.04 5.75
CA TYR A 114 -2.44 34.86 4.98
C TYR A 114 -3.08 34.88 3.59
N GLU A 115 -2.43 34.19 2.65
CA GLU A 115 -2.87 33.97 1.29
C GLU A 115 -2.66 32.52 0.93
N ILE A 116 -3.64 31.91 0.26
CA ILE A 116 -3.56 30.54 -0.26
C ILE A 116 -3.91 30.59 -1.75
N PRO A 117 -3.07 30.02 -2.64
CA PRO A 117 -3.37 30.02 -4.07
C PRO A 117 -4.56 29.11 -4.38
N SER A 118 -5.34 29.50 -5.38
CA SER A 118 -6.42 28.65 -5.87
C SER A 118 -5.88 27.48 -6.69
N ARG A 119 -6.08 26.25 -6.21
CA ARG A 119 -5.70 25.04 -6.94
C ARG A 119 -6.31 24.97 -8.34
N MET A 120 -7.52 25.54 -8.51
CA MET A 120 -8.27 25.50 -9.75
C MET A 120 -7.72 26.46 -10.81
N HIS A 121 -7.29 27.65 -10.39
CA HIS A 121 -6.99 28.77 -11.28
C HIS A 121 -5.52 29.15 -11.30
N GLU A 122 -4.81 29.05 -10.17
CA GLU A 122 -3.47 29.62 -10.03
C GLU A 122 -2.36 28.58 -9.96
N GLY A 123 -2.71 27.32 -9.62
CA GLY A 123 -1.75 26.25 -9.48
C GLY A 123 -1.19 26.13 -8.06
N TYR A 124 0.10 25.88 -7.93
CA TYR A 124 0.77 25.57 -6.67
C TYR A 124 1.68 26.71 -6.22
N GLY A 125 1.57 27.06 -4.93
CA GLY A 125 2.48 27.95 -4.23
C GLY A 125 2.35 29.44 -4.58
N ILE A 126 3.26 30.24 -3.99
CA ILE A 126 3.30 31.68 -4.17
C ILE A 126 3.54 32.09 -5.63
N ASN A 127 2.84 33.10 -6.11
CA ASN A 127 2.95 33.65 -7.46
C ASN A 127 3.08 35.17 -7.46
N ILE A 128 3.40 35.79 -8.63
CA ILE A 128 3.67 37.22 -8.78
C ILE A 128 2.44 38.03 -8.38
N ARG A 129 1.21 37.63 -8.80
CA ARG A 129 -0.02 38.36 -8.44
C ARG A 129 -0.17 38.48 -6.92
N MET A 130 0.04 37.38 -6.17
CA MET A 130 -0.05 37.39 -4.71
C MET A 130 0.97 38.37 -4.11
N VAL A 131 2.20 38.38 -4.64
CA VAL A 131 3.27 39.27 -4.18
C VAL A 131 2.87 40.75 -4.36
N GLU A 132 2.39 41.12 -5.56
CA GLU A 132 1.96 42.50 -5.88
C GLU A 132 0.78 42.95 -5.00
N GLU A 133 -0.19 42.06 -4.76
CA GLU A 133 -1.33 42.37 -3.87
C GLU A 133 -0.91 42.54 -2.41
N LEU A 134 0.06 41.75 -1.93
CA LEU A 134 0.59 41.86 -0.57
C LEU A 134 1.37 43.17 -0.39
N GLU A 135 2.19 43.53 -1.37
CA GLU A 135 2.89 44.83 -1.35
C GLU A 135 1.90 45.99 -1.31
N ALA A 136 0.89 45.99 -2.18
CA ALA A 136 -0.16 47.01 -2.21
C ALA A 136 -0.92 47.15 -0.87
N ARG A 137 -1.01 46.08 -0.06
CA ARG A 137 -1.60 46.09 1.30
C ARG A 137 -0.62 46.53 2.39
N GLY A 138 0.63 46.86 2.01
CA GLY A 138 1.68 47.34 2.92
C GLY A 138 2.31 46.22 3.77
N VAL A 139 2.30 44.97 3.28
CA VAL A 139 3.07 43.88 3.88
C VAL A 139 4.56 44.19 3.77
N SER A 140 5.34 43.88 4.79
CA SER A 140 6.78 44.08 4.84
C SER A 140 7.57 42.77 4.83
N LEU A 141 6.95 41.69 5.31
CA LEU A 141 7.56 40.38 5.39
C LEU A 141 6.60 39.28 4.90
N ILE A 142 7.05 38.49 3.96
CA ILE A 142 6.38 37.28 3.49
C ILE A 142 7.05 36.06 4.13
N ILE A 143 6.25 35.12 4.65
CA ILE A 143 6.70 33.82 5.05
C ILE A 143 5.98 32.79 4.15
N THR A 144 6.69 32.03 3.34
CA THR A 144 6.07 30.90 2.65
C THR A 144 6.05 29.69 3.56
N VAL A 145 5.01 28.87 3.48
CA VAL A 145 4.92 27.61 4.21
C VAL A 145 4.51 26.50 3.25
N ASP A 146 5.28 25.40 3.24
CA ASP A 146 5.06 24.25 2.39
C ASP A 146 5.10 24.57 0.89
N ASN A 147 5.74 25.66 0.52
CA ASN A 147 6.00 26.08 -0.85
C ASN A 147 7.09 27.17 -0.87
N GLY A 148 7.44 27.59 -2.08
CA GLY A 148 8.35 28.73 -2.28
C GLY A 148 9.71 28.36 -2.81
N ILE A 149 10.24 27.14 -2.52
CA ILE A 149 11.60 26.76 -2.94
C ILE A 149 11.78 26.76 -4.46
N SER A 150 10.72 26.48 -5.22
CA SER A 150 10.74 26.50 -6.70
C SER A 150 10.15 27.78 -7.30
N ALA A 151 9.71 28.74 -6.48
CA ALA A 151 9.02 29.95 -6.94
C ALA A 151 9.96 31.14 -7.22
N TYR A 152 11.05 30.89 -7.96
CA TYR A 152 12.12 31.88 -8.20
C TYR A 152 11.57 33.24 -8.64
N ALA A 153 10.69 33.29 -9.65
CA ALA A 153 10.17 34.54 -10.22
C ALA A 153 9.35 35.32 -9.21
N ALA A 154 8.50 34.68 -8.42
CA ALA A 154 7.68 35.37 -7.40
C ALA A 154 8.55 35.90 -6.26
N ILE A 155 9.54 35.15 -5.81
CA ILE A 155 10.47 35.58 -4.75
C ILE A 155 11.37 36.71 -5.24
N ALA A 156 11.87 36.66 -6.48
CA ALA A 156 12.62 37.77 -7.07
C ALA A 156 11.78 39.07 -7.15
N CYS A 157 10.54 38.97 -7.62
CA CYS A 157 9.58 40.08 -7.64
C CYS A 157 9.37 40.67 -6.22
N ALA A 158 9.17 39.83 -5.21
CA ALA A 158 9.03 40.30 -3.83
C ALA A 158 10.27 41.07 -3.36
N ARG A 159 11.46 40.59 -3.69
CA ARG A 159 12.72 41.26 -3.34
C ARG A 159 12.90 42.59 -4.08
N GLU A 160 12.50 42.65 -5.36
CA GLU A 160 12.52 43.92 -6.15
C GLU A 160 11.56 44.94 -5.63
N LEU A 161 10.40 44.55 -5.09
CA LEU A 161 9.43 45.39 -4.43
C LEU A 161 9.84 45.76 -2.98
N GLY A 162 10.99 45.30 -2.49
CA GLY A 162 11.51 45.68 -1.17
C GLY A 162 10.95 44.81 -0.02
N LEU A 163 10.19 43.79 -0.31
CA LEU A 163 9.67 42.84 0.69
C LEU A 163 10.77 41.92 1.21
N SER A 164 10.76 41.65 2.51
CA SER A 164 11.56 40.57 3.07
C SER A 164 10.83 39.24 2.86
N VAL A 165 11.60 38.14 2.59
CA VAL A 165 11.02 36.83 2.36
C VAL A 165 11.76 35.77 3.16
N ILE A 166 11.02 34.97 3.93
CA ILE A 166 11.49 33.73 4.57
C ILE A 166 10.76 32.59 3.92
N ILE A 167 11.51 31.62 3.37
CA ILE A 167 10.94 30.39 2.83
C ILE A 167 11.01 29.31 3.90
N THR A 168 9.86 28.67 4.20
CA THR A 168 9.79 27.41 4.93
C THR A 168 9.16 26.37 4.02
N ASP A 169 9.93 25.40 3.58
CA ASP A 169 9.54 24.41 2.58
C ASP A 169 10.26 23.09 2.85
N HIS A 170 9.80 22.00 2.28
CA HIS A 170 10.42 20.67 2.40
C HIS A 170 10.56 19.94 1.04
N HIS A 171 10.09 20.56 -0.02
CA HIS A 171 10.18 20.01 -1.38
C HIS A 171 11.63 19.97 -1.88
N ASP A 172 11.85 19.16 -2.93
CA ASP A 172 13.15 18.99 -3.55
C ASP A 172 13.70 20.31 -4.10
N LEU A 173 15.01 20.44 -4.04
CA LEU A 173 15.68 21.68 -4.42
C LEU A 173 15.72 21.86 -5.94
N PRO A 174 15.40 23.06 -6.46
CA PRO A 174 15.60 23.40 -7.85
C PRO A 174 17.09 23.59 -8.17
N GLU A 175 17.44 23.66 -9.47
CA GLU A 175 18.81 23.93 -9.91
C GLU A 175 19.34 25.30 -9.36
N GLN A 176 18.47 26.27 -9.25
CA GLN A 176 18.77 27.59 -8.70
C GLN A 176 17.78 27.95 -7.58
N LEU A 177 18.32 28.23 -6.40
CA LEU A 177 17.54 28.65 -5.25
C LEU A 177 16.98 30.08 -5.46
N PRO A 178 15.74 30.35 -5.00
CA PRO A 178 15.17 31.70 -5.07
C PRO A 178 15.90 32.69 -4.16
N PRO A 179 15.93 34.01 -4.50
CA PRO A 179 16.72 35.01 -3.78
C PRO A 179 16.02 35.49 -2.50
N ALA A 180 15.56 34.57 -1.63
CA ALA A 180 14.94 34.89 -0.34
C ALA A 180 15.97 35.44 0.66
N ASN A 181 15.51 36.07 1.74
CA ASN A 181 16.36 36.52 2.85
C ASN A 181 16.87 35.36 3.70
N ALA A 182 16.04 34.31 3.81
CA ALA A 182 16.39 33.08 4.51
C ALA A 182 15.57 31.91 3.93
N ILE A 183 16.18 30.71 3.92
CA ILE A 183 15.56 29.49 3.41
C ILE A 183 15.69 28.38 4.45
N LEU A 184 14.58 27.94 4.98
CA LEU A 184 14.49 26.79 5.85
C LEU A 184 13.92 25.60 5.05
N ASN A 185 14.80 24.69 4.62
CA ASN A 185 14.41 23.49 3.92
C ASN A 185 15.28 22.32 4.39
N PRO A 186 14.67 21.17 4.80
CA PRO A 186 15.42 20.01 5.29
C PRO A 186 16.31 19.34 4.21
N LYS A 187 16.13 19.67 2.93
CA LYS A 187 17.02 19.19 1.86
C LYS A 187 18.35 19.95 1.78
N LEU A 188 18.47 21.05 2.52
CA LEU A 188 19.73 21.84 2.64
C LEU A 188 20.59 21.39 3.82
N ILE A 189 20.12 20.46 4.67
CA ILE A 189 20.88 19.94 5.81
C ILE A 189 21.44 18.56 5.52
N ASN A 190 22.25 18.03 6.46
CA ASN A 190 22.82 16.69 6.32
C ASN A 190 21.71 15.62 6.19
N PRO A 191 21.75 14.71 5.19
CA PRO A 191 20.80 13.61 5.04
C PRO A 191 20.68 12.68 6.27
N ASP A 192 21.72 12.59 7.09
CA ASP A 192 21.72 11.81 8.34
C ASP A 192 21.07 12.55 9.52
N SER A 193 20.70 13.82 9.36
CA SER A 193 20.02 14.60 10.38
C SER A 193 18.64 14.04 10.72
N PRO A 194 18.25 13.97 12.00
CA PRO A 194 16.90 13.56 12.37
C PRO A 194 15.80 14.49 11.82
N TYR A 195 16.17 15.68 11.37
CA TYR A 195 15.28 16.69 10.77
C TYR A 195 15.13 16.55 9.25
N TYR A 196 15.93 15.72 8.57
CA TYR A 196 15.95 15.64 7.10
C TYR A 196 14.60 15.23 6.47
N ALA A 197 13.77 14.48 7.20
CA ALA A 197 12.50 13.94 6.71
C ALA A 197 11.26 14.71 7.23
N ILE A 198 11.43 15.92 7.80
CA ILE A 198 10.28 16.69 8.27
C ILE A 198 9.46 17.28 7.11
N ALA A 199 8.13 17.38 7.31
CA ALA A 199 7.20 18.03 6.41
C ALA A 199 7.27 19.56 6.53
N GLY A 200 6.56 20.31 5.67
CA GLY A 200 6.47 21.76 5.74
C GLY A 200 6.00 22.26 7.11
N VAL A 201 4.99 21.58 7.70
CA VAL A 201 4.51 21.89 9.07
C VAL A 201 5.60 21.66 10.12
N GLY A 202 6.52 20.74 9.90
CA GLY A 202 7.65 20.50 10.79
C GLY A 202 8.65 21.66 10.77
N VAL A 203 8.93 22.21 9.60
CA VAL A 203 9.79 23.40 9.44
C VAL A 203 9.11 24.60 10.09
N ALA A 204 7.81 24.83 9.82
CA ALA A 204 7.03 25.89 10.44
C ALA A 204 6.97 25.76 11.97
N TYR A 205 6.84 24.52 12.48
CA TYR A 205 6.81 24.22 13.92
C TYR A 205 8.12 24.61 14.61
N ILE A 206 9.27 24.25 14.03
CA ILE A 206 10.59 24.61 14.54
C ILE A 206 10.73 26.14 14.59
N LEU A 207 10.43 26.82 13.48
CA LEU A 207 10.52 28.27 13.40
C LEU A 207 9.62 28.94 14.44
N ALA A 208 8.39 28.50 14.59
CA ALA A 208 7.41 29.04 15.55
C ALA A 208 7.85 28.86 17.01
N LEU A 209 8.34 27.67 17.38
CA LEU A 209 8.78 27.41 18.75
C LEU A 209 10.03 28.20 19.12
N GLU A 210 11.01 28.27 18.24
CA GLU A 210 12.24 29.04 18.47
C GLU A 210 11.97 30.54 18.53
N LEU A 211 11.01 31.05 17.72
CA LEU A 211 10.55 32.43 17.83
C LEU A 211 9.82 32.64 19.15
N ALA A 212 8.89 31.78 19.53
CA ALA A 212 8.17 31.88 20.80
C ALA A 212 9.10 31.82 22.01
N ASP A 213 10.18 31.07 21.94
CA ASP A 213 11.20 30.97 22.97
C ASP A 213 11.92 32.32 23.19
N ARG A 214 12.28 33.02 22.11
CA ARG A 214 12.87 34.40 22.19
C ARG A 214 11.98 35.42 22.92
N PHE A 215 10.66 35.20 22.89
CA PHE A 215 9.68 36.06 23.58
C PHE A 215 9.14 35.43 24.87
N GLY A 216 9.71 34.31 25.37
CA GLY A 216 9.26 33.61 26.58
C GLY A 216 7.84 33.09 26.51
N LYS A 217 7.32 32.79 25.31
CA LYS A 217 5.95 32.32 25.08
C LYS A 217 5.87 30.82 24.70
N ARG A 218 7.00 30.10 24.58
CA ARG A 218 7.04 28.67 24.22
C ARG A 218 6.12 27.82 25.07
N PRO A 219 6.07 27.92 26.42
CA PRO A 219 5.20 27.04 27.22
C PRO A 219 3.71 27.15 26.92
N ASN A 220 3.27 28.28 26.37
CA ASN A 220 1.87 28.56 26.02
C ASN A 220 1.47 27.98 24.65
N LEU A 221 2.44 27.62 23.81
CA LEU A 221 2.24 27.26 22.42
C LEU A 221 2.61 25.81 22.15
N GLU A 222 3.64 25.28 22.78
CA GLU A 222 4.28 24.01 22.41
C GLU A 222 3.29 22.86 22.24
N SER A 223 2.39 22.66 23.21
CA SER A 223 1.40 21.57 23.13
C SER A 223 0.35 21.81 22.02
N LEU A 224 -0.09 23.06 21.85
CA LEU A 224 -1.09 23.40 20.84
C LEU A 224 -0.53 23.26 19.41
N LEU A 225 0.70 23.76 19.21
CA LEU A 225 1.37 23.66 17.92
C LEU A 225 1.75 22.20 17.58
N LEU A 226 2.05 21.38 18.59
CA LEU A 226 2.36 19.96 18.39
C LEU A 226 1.15 19.16 17.87
N GLU A 227 -0.07 19.56 18.21
CA GLU A 227 -1.28 18.98 17.63
C GLU A 227 -1.39 19.28 16.13
N LEU A 228 -1.15 20.52 15.71
CA LEU A 228 -1.16 20.93 14.31
C LEU A 228 -0.02 20.28 13.51
N PHE A 229 1.19 20.24 14.10
CA PHE A 229 2.32 19.50 13.55
C PHE A 229 1.95 18.04 13.26
N THR A 230 1.29 17.37 14.23
CA THR A 230 0.94 15.96 14.11
C THR A 230 -0.09 15.72 13.01
N LEU A 231 -1.07 16.63 12.87
CA LEU A 231 -2.07 16.57 11.80
C LEU A 231 -1.42 16.74 10.42
N GLY A 232 -0.61 17.76 10.22
CA GLY A 232 0.05 18.04 8.93
C GLY A 232 1.02 16.93 8.55
N THR A 233 1.95 16.58 9.46
CA THR A 233 2.97 15.52 9.21
C THR A 233 2.37 14.20 8.77
N ILE A 234 1.29 13.73 9.40
CA ILE A 234 0.63 12.47 9.03
C ILE A 234 -0.17 12.61 7.73
N ALA A 235 -0.84 13.74 7.54
CA ALA A 235 -1.67 13.97 6.36
C ALA A 235 -0.85 14.19 5.08
N ASP A 236 0.37 14.72 5.21
CA ASP A 236 1.37 14.85 4.14
C ASP A 236 2.07 13.51 3.81
N LEU A 237 1.85 12.48 4.61
CA LEU A 237 2.56 11.20 4.48
C LEU A 237 4.07 11.31 4.70
N ALA A 238 4.54 12.27 5.51
CA ALA A 238 5.94 12.38 5.87
C ALA A 238 6.43 11.11 6.60
N GLN A 239 7.71 10.77 6.42
CA GLN A 239 8.27 9.58 7.03
C GLN A 239 8.22 9.66 8.57
N LEU A 240 7.62 8.67 9.22
CA LEU A 240 7.52 8.60 10.68
C LEU A 240 8.79 7.99 11.31
N THR A 241 9.92 8.62 11.00
CA THR A 241 11.26 8.30 11.50
C THR A 241 11.87 9.52 12.19
N GLY A 242 13.00 9.37 12.85
CA GLY A 242 13.72 10.49 13.50
C GLY A 242 12.82 11.35 14.39
N ILE A 243 12.90 12.67 14.19
CA ILE A 243 12.14 13.66 14.97
C ILE A 243 10.62 13.55 14.72
N ASN A 244 10.19 13.25 13.48
CA ASN A 244 8.78 13.06 13.17
C ASN A 244 8.15 11.96 14.03
N ARG A 245 8.82 10.81 14.18
CA ARG A 245 8.36 9.72 15.02
C ARG A 245 8.19 10.16 16.46
N ARG A 246 9.18 10.88 17.01
CA ARG A 246 9.16 11.37 18.39
C ARG A 246 8.01 12.34 18.62
N LEU A 247 7.93 13.39 17.82
CA LEU A 247 6.92 14.45 17.99
C LEU A 247 5.51 13.95 17.69
N VAL A 248 5.32 13.13 16.65
CA VAL A 248 4.02 12.51 16.34
C VAL A 248 3.56 11.60 17.47
N LYS A 249 4.46 10.81 18.08
CA LYS A 249 4.12 9.96 19.24
C LYS A 249 3.63 10.77 20.43
N GLN A 250 4.21 11.93 20.65
CA GLN A 250 3.78 12.88 21.70
C GLN A 250 2.46 13.56 21.31
N GLY A 251 2.34 14.09 20.11
CA GLY A 251 1.16 14.81 19.63
C GLY A 251 -0.11 13.96 19.54
N LEU A 252 0.00 12.69 19.16
CA LEU A 252 -1.13 11.75 19.16
C LEU A 252 -1.76 11.59 20.54
N ARG A 253 -0.98 11.71 21.63
CA ARG A 253 -1.49 11.68 23.00
C ARG A 253 -2.28 12.95 23.38
N LEU A 254 -1.94 14.10 22.76
CA LEU A 254 -2.61 15.37 22.98
C LEU A 254 -3.91 15.46 22.19
N LEU A 255 -3.93 15.04 20.92
CA LEU A 255 -5.07 15.16 20.02
C LEU A 255 -6.38 14.63 20.60
N GLY A 256 -6.35 13.49 21.30
CA GLY A 256 -7.54 12.92 21.93
C GLY A 256 -8.13 13.77 23.07
N ARG A 257 -7.36 14.74 23.56
CA ARG A 257 -7.74 15.69 24.64
C ARG A 257 -7.44 17.12 24.22
N SER A 258 -7.55 17.38 22.93
CA SER A 258 -7.22 18.69 22.34
C SER A 258 -7.93 19.85 23.04
N GLN A 259 -7.18 20.92 23.27
CA GLN A 259 -7.69 22.18 23.76
C GLN A 259 -8.02 23.16 22.63
N LEU A 260 -7.69 22.79 21.37
CA LEU A 260 -8.04 23.57 20.19
C LEU A 260 -9.49 23.28 19.79
N PRO A 261 -10.40 24.28 19.82
CA PRO A 261 -11.81 24.08 19.44
C PRO A 261 -11.95 23.49 18.05
N GLY A 262 -11.13 23.94 17.08
CA GLY A 262 -11.15 23.43 15.71
C GLY A 262 -10.77 21.95 15.60
N VAL A 263 -9.73 21.50 16.31
CA VAL A 263 -9.32 20.11 16.33
C VAL A 263 -10.37 19.24 17.01
N THR A 264 -10.92 19.70 18.13
CA THR A 264 -11.99 19.00 18.86
C THR A 264 -13.25 18.83 17.99
N ALA A 265 -13.67 19.89 17.30
CA ALA A 265 -14.82 19.87 16.41
C ALA A 265 -14.58 18.94 15.20
N LEU A 266 -13.36 18.93 14.63
CA LEU A 266 -12.99 18.04 13.53
C LEU A 266 -13.04 16.56 13.95
N ILE A 267 -12.54 16.23 15.15
CA ILE A 267 -12.61 14.88 15.73
C ILE A 267 -14.08 14.46 15.92
N GLN A 268 -14.93 15.34 16.43
CA GLN A 268 -16.36 15.06 16.60
C GLN A 268 -17.06 14.83 15.25
N ALA A 269 -16.82 15.69 14.27
CA ALA A 269 -17.38 15.56 12.92
C ALA A 269 -16.94 14.28 12.21
N SER A 270 -15.75 13.76 12.56
CA SER A 270 -15.21 12.52 11.97
C SER A 270 -15.91 11.26 12.46
N GLY A 271 -16.68 11.32 13.55
CA GLY A 271 -17.37 10.18 14.14
C GLY A 271 -16.43 9.23 14.91
N ILE A 272 -15.22 9.67 15.26
CA ILE A 272 -14.32 8.91 16.13
C ILE A 272 -14.97 8.80 17.51
N ALA A 273 -15.19 7.57 17.97
CA ALA A 273 -15.87 7.29 19.24
C ALA A 273 -15.02 7.75 20.44
N ASP A 274 -15.70 8.11 21.57
CA ASP A 274 -15.02 8.68 22.75
C ASP A 274 -13.98 7.73 23.36
N ASP A 275 -14.20 6.43 23.31
CA ASP A 275 -13.23 5.43 23.79
C ASP A 275 -12.00 5.30 22.86
N GLN A 276 -12.12 5.72 21.62
CA GLN A 276 -11.03 5.75 20.63
C GLN A 276 -10.21 7.04 20.68
N LYS A 277 -10.72 8.09 21.31
CA LYS A 277 -9.99 9.35 21.50
C LYS A 277 -8.77 9.17 22.40
N ILE A 278 -8.82 8.23 23.33
CA ILE A 278 -7.69 7.88 24.18
C ILE A 278 -6.78 6.94 23.39
N GLY A 279 -5.60 7.45 22.96
CA GLY A 279 -4.64 6.68 22.17
C GLY A 279 -4.97 6.66 20.69
N LEU A 280 -5.29 7.83 20.13
CA LEU A 280 -5.40 8.00 18.67
C LEU A 280 -4.16 7.47 17.97
N LYS A 281 -4.39 6.75 16.87
CA LYS A 281 -3.34 6.22 16.00
C LYS A 281 -3.23 7.06 14.73
N PRO A 282 -2.10 6.99 14.00
CA PRO A 282 -1.94 7.71 12.73
C PRO A 282 -3.07 7.48 11.73
N GLU A 283 -3.67 6.28 11.72
CA GLU A 283 -4.79 5.95 10.83
C GLU A 283 -6.02 6.84 11.07
N ALA A 284 -6.26 7.27 12.30
CA ALA A 284 -7.35 8.20 12.60
C ALA A 284 -7.14 9.55 11.89
N ILE A 285 -5.90 9.99 11.78
CA ILE A 285 -5.55 11.19 11.01
C ILE A 285 -5.58 10.86 9.51
N GLY A 286 -4.83 9.86 9.07
CA GLY A 286 -4.68 9.54 7.64
C GLY A 286 -6.00 9.19 6.93
N PHE A 287 -6.94 8.53 7.61
CA PHE A 287 -8.20 8.06 7.02
C PHE A 287 -9.45 8.80 7.49
N SER A 288 -9.35 9.61 8.55
CA SER A 288 -10.51 10.36 9.05
C SER A 288 -10.29 11.87 9.05
N LEU A 289 -9.33 12.40 9.79
CA LEU A 289 -9.15 13.84 9.93
C LEU A 289 -8.52 14.49 8.69
N GLY A 290 -7.38 13.97 8.22
CA GLY A 290 -6.66 14.46 7.05
C GLY A 290 -7.50 14.51 5.77
N PRO A 291 -8.29 13.47 5.44
CA PRO A 291 -9.20 13.52 4.29
C PRO A 291 -10.24 14.63 4.33
N ARG A 292 -10.69 15.07 5.52
CA ARG A 292 -11.62 16.21 5.68
C ARG A 292 -10.93 17.54 5.40
N ILE A 293 -9.72 17.69 5.91
CA ILE A 293 -8.86 18.85 5.63
C ILE A 293 -8.55 18.90 4.12
N ASN A 294 -7.97 17.84 3.57
CA ASN A 294 -7.55 17.77 2.18
C ASN A 294 -8.71 17.88 1.17
N ALA A 295 -9.94 17.48 1.54
CA ALA A 295 -11.09 17.62 0.65
C ALA A 295 -11.43 19.08 0.37
N VAL A 296 -11.30 19.93 1.37
CA VAL A 296 -11.58 21.37 1.23
C VAL A 296 -10.59 22.02 0.26
N GLY A 297 -9.30 21.71 0.35
CA GLY A 297 -8.29 22.21 -0.60
C GLY A 297 -8.41 21.62 -2.02
N ARG A 298 -9.21 20.56 -2.21
CA ARG A 298 -9.44 19.95 -3.54
C ARG A 298 -10.68 20.47 -4.25
N ILE A 299 -11.77 20.71 -3.53
CA ILE A 299 -13.09 21.02 -4.10
C ILE A 299 -13.84 22.11 -3.33
N GLY A 300 -13.22 22.75 -2.35
CA GLY A 300 -13.76 23.85 -1.54
C GLY A 300 -12.79 25.03 -1.43
N ASP A 301 -12.98 25.83 -0.39
CA ASP A 301 -12.12 26.99 -0.08
C ASP A 301 -11.21 26.66 1.11
N PRO A 302 -9.87 26.63 0.93
CA PRO A 302 -8.90 26.35 1.99
C PRO A 302 -9.02 27.25 3.23
N VAL A 303 -9.55 28.46 3.07
CA VAL A 303 -9.83 29.41 4.16
C VAL A 303 -10.68 28.78 5.26
N THR A 304 -11.68 27.96 4.91
CA THR A 304 -12.51 27.21 5.86
C THR A 304 -11.69 26.40 6.86
N VAL A 305 -10.63 25.72 6.40
CA VAL A 305 -9.76 24.90 7.27
C VAL A 305 -8.87 25.76 8.14
N ILE A 306 -8.27 26.83 7.57
CA ILE A 306 -7.41 27.73 8.35
C ILE A 306 -8.22 28.41 9.44
N GLU A 307 -9.43 28.86 9.13
CA GLU A 307 -10.34 29.44 10.13
C GLU A 307 -10.79 28.42 11.18
N LEU A 308 -11.03 27.16 10.78
CA LEU A 308 -11.32 26.07 11.70
C LEU A 308 -10.16 25.85 12.69
N LEU A 309 -8.94 25.67 12.19
CA LEU A 309 -7.77 25.37 13.01
C LEU A 309 -7.29 26.56 13.86
N THR A 310 -7.70 27.79 13.49
CA THR A 310 -7.40 29.01 14.26
C THR A 310 -8.57 29.51 15.10
N ALA A 311 -9.74 28.85 15.06
CA ALA A 311 -10.91 29.23 15.86
C ALA A 311 -10.63 29.10 17.37
N ASP A 312 -11.10 30.05 18.13
CA ASP A 312 -11.07 30.05 19.60
C ASP A 312 -12.48 29.84 20.18
N ASP A 313 -13.52 29.93 19.34
CA ASP A 313 -14.93 29.68 19.71
C ASP A 313 -15.39 28.31 19.20
N MET A 314 -15.95 27.50 20.10
CA MET A 314 -16.41 26.15 19.78
C MET A 314 -17.60 26.14 18.81
N GLY A 315 -18.52 27.10 18.90
CA GLY A 315 -19.68 27.19 18.00
C GLY A 315 -19.26 27.46 16.56
N LYS A 316 -18.33 28.38 16.33
CA LYS A 316 -17.71 28.63 15.03
C LYS A 316 -16.97 27.39 14.54
N ALA A 317 -16.19 26.74 15.41
CA ALA A 317 -15.44 25.53 15.07
C ALA A 317 -16.35 24.38 14.63
N ILE A 318 -17.46 24.14 15.31
CA ILE A 318 -18.43 23.09 14.92
C ILE A 318 -19.01 23.37 13.52
N THR A 319 -19.39 24.62 13.24
CA THR A 319 -19.93 24.99 11.92
C THR A 319 -18.91 24.71 10.80
N LEU A 320 -17.67 25.14 10.97
CA LEU A 320 -16.61 24.94 9.98
C LEU A 320 -16.23 23.45 9.83
N ALA A 321 -16.22 22.68 10.93
CA ALA A 321 -15.97 21.23 10.87
C ALA A 321 -17.08 20.48 10.13
N GLN A 322 -18.36 20.90 10.26
CA GLN A 322 -19.48 20.35 9.50
C GLN A 322 -19.37 20.67 8.01
N GLU A 323 -18.87 21.84 7.64
CA GLU A 323 -18.56 22.19 6.25
C GLU A 323 -17.46 21.32 5.67
N CYS A 324 -16.37 21.09 6.41
CA CYS A 324 -15.31 20.15 6.02
C CYS A 324 -15.85 18.73 5.82
N GLU A 325 -16.76 18.25 6.70
CA GLU A 325 -17.40 16.94 6.57
C GLU A 325 -18.29 16.86 5.31
N ALA A 326 -19.10 17.89 5.04
CA ALA A 326 -19.95 17.96 3.85
C ALA A 326 -19.11 17.90 2.57
N THR A 327 -18.03 18.71 2.51
CA THR A 327 -17.09 18.75 1.40
C THR A 327 -16.39 17.38 1.21
N ASN A 328 -15.99 16.72 2.30
CA ASN A 328 -15.37 15.42 2.22
C ASN A 328 -16.35 14.34 1.69
N ARG A 329 -17.63 14.39 2.04
CA ARG A 329 -18.66 13.49 1.49
C ARG A 329 -18.80 13.70 -0.03
N THR A 330 -18.92 14.95 -0.46
CA THR A 330 -18.97 15.31 -1.89
C THR A 330 -17.74 14.76 -2.64
N ARG A 331 -16.54 14.94 -2.08
CA ARG A 331 -15.31 14.37 -2.65
C ARG A 331 -15.38 12.83 -2.76
N GLN A 332 -15.89 12.14 -1.72
CA GLN A 332 -16.04 10.67 -1.74
C GLN A 332 -17.00 10.20 -2.82
N ASP A 333 -18.13 10.91 -3.00
CA ASP A 333 -19.11 10.60 -4.03
C ASP A 333 -18.54 10.79 -5.43
N LEU A 334 -17.84 11.91 -5.68
CA LEU A 334 -17.14 12.18 -6.94
C LEU A 334 -16.08 11.11 -7.23
N CYS A 335 -15.26 10.74 -6.24
CA CYS A 335 -14.27 9.68 -6.41
C CYS A 335 -14.92 8.34 -6.77
N SER A 336 -16.03 7.99 -6.11
CA SER A 336 -16.73 6.72 -6.34
C SER A 336 -17.43 6.68 -7.69
N GLN A 337 -17.94 7.81 -8.17
CA GLN A 337 -18.50 7.95 -9.49
C GLN A 337 -17.44 7.78 -10.57
N ILE A 338 -16.37 8.58 -10.50
CA ILE A 338 -15.27 8.55 -11.48
C ILE A 338 -14.59 7.18 -11.52
N GLU A 339 -14.39 6.53 -10.36
CA GLU A 339 -13.82 5.18 -10.30
C GLU A 339 -14.67 4.16 -11.07
N ARG A 340 -16.01 4.19 -10.90
CA ARG A 340 -16.92 3.29 -11.63
C ARG A 340 -16.90 3.55 -13.13
N GLU A 341 -16.93 4.82 -13.54
CA GLU A 341 -16.88 5.22 -14.94
C GLU A 341 -15.55 4.81 -15.60
N ALA A 342 -14.42 5.02 -14.89
CA ALA A 342 -13.09 4.64 -15.36
C ALA A 342 -12.97 3.12 -15.52
N ILE A 343 -13.45 2.33 -14.55
CA ILE A 343 -13.46 0.87 -14.62
C ILE A 343 -14.32 0.39 -15.81
N ALA A 344 -15.51 0.94 -15.99
CA ALA A 344 -16.38 0.60 -17.11
C ALA A 344 -15.72 0.93 -18.46
N TYR A 345 -15.06 2.09 -18.55
CA TYR A 345 -14.33 2.50 -19.76
C TYR A 345 -13.16 1.56 -20.05
N ILE A 346 -12.30 1.24 -19.04
CA ILE A 346 -11.18 0.31 -19.21
C ILE A 346 -11.67 -1.07 -19.67
N GLN A 347 -12.77 -1.56 -19.10
CA GLN A 347 -13.37 -2.85 -19.50
C GLN A 347 -13.89 -2.82 -20.96
N SER A 348 -14.47 -1.71 -21.41
CA SER A 348 -14.97 -1.56 -22.79
C SER A 348 -13.86 -1.60 -23.84
N LEU A 349 -12.65 -1.21 -23.47
CA LEU A 349 -11.49 -1.20 -24.38
C LEU A 349 -10.89 -2.59 -24.62
N ASN A 350 -11.27 -3.60 -23.82
CA ASN A 350 -10.71 -4.96 -23.87
C ASN A 350 -9.16 -5.00 -23.93
N LEU A 351 -8.52 -4.10 -23.20
CA LEU A 351 -7.06 -3.93 -23.22
C LEU A 351 -6.35 -5.17 -22.63
N ASN A 352 -5.29 -5.58 -23.29
CA ASN A 352 -4.34 -6.53 -22.73
C ASN A 352 -3.26 -5.77 -21.94
N LEU A 353 -3.39 -5.72 -20.62
CA LEU A 353 -2.46 -4.97 -19.76
C LEU A 353 -1.01 -5.46 -19.86
N ASN A 354 -0.78 -6.73 -20.24
CA ASN A 354 0.57 -7.23 -20.47
C ASN A 354 1.23 -6.57 -21.70
N ASN A 355 0.41 -6.16 -22.68
CA ASN A 355 0.88 -5.47 -23.87
C ASN A 355 0.92 -3.95 -23.66
N GLU A 356 -0.01 -3.39 -22.89
CA GLU A 356 -0.06 -1.93 -22.67
C GLU A 356 0.96 -1.47 -21.62
N ARG A 357 1.11 -2.21 -20.53
CA ARG A 357 1.96 -1.95 -19.35
C ARG A 357 1.69 -0.63 -18.63
N VAL A 358 0.82 0.19 -19.14
CA VAL A 358 0.38 1.48 -18.60
C VAL A 358 -1.08 1.71 -18.98
N LEU A 359 -1.83 2.38 -18.12
CA LEU A 359 -3.21 2.80 -18.40
C LEU A 359 -3.25 4.30 -18.64
N VAL A 360 -3.83 4.71 -19.77
CA VAL A 360 -4.17 6.10 -20.06
C VAL A 360 -5.70 6.18 -20.16
N VAL A 361 -6.31 6.95 -19.26
CA VAL A 361 -7.76 7.01 -19.09
C VAL A 361 -8.19 8.46 -19.08
N ILE A 362 -8.72 8.95 -20.20
CA ILE A 362 -9.16 10.33 -20.36
C ILE A 362 -10.65 10.35 -20.65
N GLN A 363 -11.41 11.11 -19.87
CA GLN A 363 -12.85 11.30 -20.06
C GLN A 363 -13.24 12.76 -19.77
N PRO A 364 -14.23 13.31 -20.44
CA PRO A 364 -14.73 14.65 -20.16
C PRO A 364 -15.47 14.73 -18.82
N ASN A 365 -15.57 15.93 -18.28
CA ASN A 365 -16.38 16.26 -17.10
C ASN A 365 -15.94 15.60 -15.78
N TRP A 366 -14.75 15.02 -15.68
CA TRP A 366 -14.21 14.56 -14.44
C TRP A 366 -13.57 15.71 -13.66
N HIS A 367 -13.89 15.80 -12.39
CA HIS A 367 -13.35 16.85 -11.55
C HIS A 367 -11.85 16.64 -11.30
N HIS A 368 -10.98 17.49 -11.84
CA HIS A 368 -9.53 17.29 -11.80
C HIS A 368 -8.96 17.25 -10.36
N GLY A 369 -9.60 17.90 -9.36
CA GLY A 369 -9.19 17.86 -7.95
C GLY A 369 -9.21 16.47 -7.32
N VAL A 370 -9.98 15.50 -7.90
CA VAL A 370 -10.14 14.17 -7.32
C VAL A 370 -9.60 13.03 -8.19
N ILE A 371 -9.32 13.25 -9.48
CA ILE A 371 -8.83 12.20 -10.39
C ILE A 371 -7.54 11.55 -9.91
N GLY A 372 -6.65 12.28 -9.23
CA GLY A 372 -5.42 11.71 -8.65
C GLY A 372 -5.69 10.65 -7.56
N ILE A 373 -6.79 10.78 -6.81
CA ILE A 373 -7.22 9.76 -5.84
C ILE A 373 -7.71 8.51 -6.57
N VAL A 374 -8.47 8.71 -7.64
CA VAL A 374 -8.95 7.60 -8.49
C VAL A 374 -7.78 6.90 -9.17
N ALA A 375 -6.77 7.63 -9.66
CA ALA A 375 -5.54 7.04 -10.19
C ALA A 375 -4.91 6.05 -9.22
N SER A 376 -4.75 6.42 -7.94
CA SER A 376 -4.19 5.54 -6.91
C SER A 376 -5.01 4.25 -6.76
N ARG A 377 -6.34 4.35 -6.75
CA ARG A 377 -7.23 3.17 -6.66
C ARG A 377 -7.14 2.25 -7.87
N LEU A 378 -6.95 2.83 -9.06
CA LEU A 378 -6.76 2.06 -10.28
C LEU A 378 -5.38 1.37 -10.31
N VAL A 379 -4.32 2.01 -9.79
CA VAL A 379 -3.01 1.36 -9.59
C VAL A 379 -3.14 0.18 -8.63
N GLU A 380 -3.81 0.36 -7.49
CA GLU A 380 -4.08 -0.73 -6.53
C GLU A 380 -4.84 -1.91 -7.17
N ARG A 381 -5.79 -1.60 -8.06
CA ARG A 381 -6.63 -2.60 -8.72
C ARG A 381 -5.91 -3.36 -9.83
N TYR A 382 -5.20 -2.64 -10.69
CA TYR A 382 -4.64 -3.18 -11.93
C TYR A 382 -3.14 -3.49 -11.85
N GLY A 383 -2.43 -2.93 -10.87
CA GLY A 383 -0.98 -3.14 -10.68
C GLY A 383 -0.10 -2.53 -11.78
N VAL A 384 -0.59 -1.51 -12.48
CA VAL A 384 0.14 -0.80 -13.54
C VAL A 384 0.12 0.71 -13.31
N PRO A 385 1.06 1.49 -13.86
CA PRO A 385 1.01 2.95 -13.84
C PRO A 385 -0.28 3.45 -14.50
N VAL A 386 -0.90 4.49 -13.91
CA VAL A 386 -2.17 5.07 -14.38
C VAL A 386 -2.02 6.56 -14.61
N PHE A 387 -2.28 6.97 -15.85
CA PHE A 387 -2.41 8.35 -16.30
C PHE A 387 -3.89 8.63 -16.53
N ILE A 388 -4.50 9.42 -15.64
CA ILE A 388 -5.92 9.74 -15.69
C ILE A 388 -6.10 11.24 -15.95
N GLY A 389 -7.07 11.63 -16.75
CA GLY A 389 -7.27 13.03 -17.08
C GLY A 389 -8.70 13.36 -17.45
N THR A 390 -8.97 14.65 -17.51
CA THR A 390 -10.22 15.23 -18.01
C THR A 390 -9.95 16.21 -19.12
N THR A 391 -10.88 16.29 -20.07
CA THR A 391 -10.84 17.31 -21.12
C THR A 391 -11.51 18.60 -20.61
N GLU A 392 -10.83 19.72 -20.81
CA GLU A 392 -11.33 21.06 -20.53
C GLU A 392 -11.45 21.78 -21.88
N GLU A 393 -12.63 22.33 -22.16
CA GLU A 393 -12.86 23.17 -23.35
C GLU A 393 -12.57 24.62 -22.97
N SER A 394 -11.67 25.28 -23.69
CA SER A 394 -11.43 26.71 -23.57
C SER A 394 -11.79 27.38 -24.89
N GLU A 395 -12.57 28.46 -24.82
CA GLU A 395 -12.73 29.39 -25.94
C GLU A 395 -11.52 30.33 -25.96
N GLU A 396 -10.69 30.26 -26.98
CA GLU A 396 -9.70 31.32 -27.21
C GLU A 396 -10.35 32.54 -27.82
N ASP A 397 -9.76 33.74 -27.61
CA ASP A 397 -10.20 35.04 -28.14
C ASP A 397 -10.44 35.06 -29.69
N ASN A 398 -10.01 34.04 -30.38
CA ASN A 398 -10.16 33.88 -31.83
C ASN A 398 -11.34 32.97 -32.30
N GLY A 399 -12.15 32.46 -31.33
CA GLY A 399 -13.31 31.62 -31.65
C GLY A 399 -12.98 30.17 -32.06
N GLU A 400 -11.72 29.73 -31.92
CA GLU A 400 -11.34 28.33 -32.10
C GLU A 400 -11.52 27.57 -30.76
N GLN A 401 -12.30 26.49 -30.81
CA GLN A 401 -12.45 25.58 -29.67
C GLN A 401 -11.15 24.78 -29.50
N ASN A 402 -10.33 25.19 -28.54
CA ASN A 402 -9.15 24.43 -28.16
C ASN A 402 -9.50 23.53 -26.94
N SER A 403 -9.44 22.24 -27.17
CA SER A 403 -9.63 21.23 -26.11
C SER A 403 -8.29 20.85 -25.51
N SER A 404 -8.14 21.04 -24.21
CA SER A 404 -6.95 20.66 -23.45
C SER A 404 -7.26 19.52 -22.49
N ILE A 405 -6.26 18.67 -22.21
CA ILE A 405 -6.34 17.62 -21.21
C ILE A 405 -5.54 18.05 -19.99
N ARG A 406 -6.17 17.94 -18.82
CA ARG A 406 -5.49 18.08 -17.53
C ARG A 406 -5.51 16.73 -16.82
N GLY A 407 -4.35 16.24 -16.39
CA GLY A 407 -4.22 14.90 -15.87
C GLY A 407 -3.40 14.77 -14.59
N SER A 408 -3.60 13.64 -13.92
CA SER A 408 -2.83 13.17 -12.77
C SER A 408 -2.29 11.80 -13.02
N VAL A 409 -1.12 11.51 -12.46
CA VAL A 409 -0.43 10.23 -12.61
C VAL A 409 -0.20 9.59 -11.24
N ARG A 410 -0.37 8.28 -11.16
CA ARG A 410 0.07 7.45 -10.05
C ARG A 410 0.73 6.20 -10.58
N SER A 411 1.73 5.68 -9.86
CA SER A 411 2.56 4.62 -10.37
C SER A 411 2.87 3.51 -9.38
N ILE A 412 3.49 2.47 -9.90
CA ILE A 412 4.12 1.38 -9.15
C ILE A 412 5.59 1.71 -8.90
N PRO A 413 6.26 1.09 -7.91
CA PRO A 413 7.64 1.45 -7.54
C PRO A 413 8.66 1.38 -8.67
N GLU A 414 8.46 0.49 -9.64
CA GLU A 414 9.39 0.25 -10.74
C GLU A 414 9.23 1.22 -11.93
N PHE A 415 8.30 2.18 -11.83
CA PHE A 415 8.03 3.14 -12.91
C PHE A 415 8.14 4.57 -12.39
N ASN A 416 9.17 5.29 -12.79
CA ASN A 416 9.39 6.68 -12.42
C ASN A 416 8.50 7.61 -13.26
N VAL A 417 7.52 8.24 -12.61
CA VAL A 417 6.55 9.14 -13.27
C VAL A 417 7.24 10.36 -13.87
N PHE A 418 8.18 10.97 -13.16
CA PHE A 418 8.85 12.18 -13.64
C PHE A 418 9.65 11.91 -14.91
N GLU A 419 10.43 10.81 -14.94
CA GLU A 419 11.18 10.39 -16.13
C GLU A 419 10.25 10.05 -17.31
N ALA A 420 9.11 9.41 -17.04
CA ALA A 420 8.11 9.11 -18.06
C ALA A 420 7.51 10.38 -18.67
N LEU A 421 7.15 11.37 -17.83
CA LEU A 421 6.65 12.66 -18.32
C LEU A 421 7.73 13.40 -19.11
N GLN A 422 8.97 13.40 -18.64
CA GLN A 422 10.10 14.01 -19.34
C GLN A 422 10.37 13.34 -20.68
N PHE A 423 10.24 12.01 -20.77
CA PHE A 423 10.36 11.26 -22.02
C PHE A 423 9.27 11.62 -23.04
N CYS A 424 8.09 12.01 -22.54
CA CYS A 424 6.93 12.42 -23.37
C CYS A 424 6.79 13.95 -23.52
N ARG A 425 7.78 14.75 -23.12
CA ARG A 425 7.70 16.22 -23.00
C ARG A 425 7.23 16.94 -24.28
N GLU A 426 7.52 16.38 -25.44
CA GLU A 426 7.14 16.96 -26.75
C GLU A 426 5.63 17.02 -26.99
N TYR A 427 4.85 16.19 -26.26
CA TYR A 427 3.38 16.16 -26.31
C TYR A 427 2.73 16.98 -25.20
N LEU A 428 3.52 17.43 -24.21
CA LEU A 428 3.02 18.05 -22.97
C LEU A 428 3.16 19.58 -23.02
N GLY A 429 2.20 20.27 -22.41
CA GLY A 429 2.29 21.70 -22.14
C GLY A 429 3.01 21.96 -20.81
N LYS A 430 2.39 21.57 -19.70
CA LYS A 430 2.99 21.63 -18.37
C LYS A 430 3.03 20.23 -17.77
N TYR A 431 4.10 19.93 -17.06
CA TYR A 431 4.20 18.67 -16.32
C TYR A 431 5.12 18.82 -15.11
N GLY A 432 4.93 17.94 -14.14
CA GLY A 432 5.78 17.89 -12.95
C GLY A 432 5.37 16.76 -12.02
N GLY A 433 6.19 16.49 -11.01
CA GLY A 433 5.90 15.46 -10.01
C GLY A 433 7.16 14.80 -9.49
N HIS A 434 6.94 13.71 -8.75
CA HIS A 434 7.93 12.86 -8.12
C HIS A 434 7.90 11.44 -8.74
N PRO A 435 8.81 10.53 -8.38
CA PRO A 435 8.84 9.19 -8.95
C PRO A 435 7.49 8.42 -8.88
N ALA A 436 6.69 8.62 -7.82
CA ALA A 436 5.44 7.88 -7.61
C ALA A 436 4.18 8.60 -8.12
N ALA A 437 4.21 9.91 -8.31
CA ALA A 437 3.03 10.73 -8.59
C ALA A 437 3.38 11.98 -9.39
N GLY A 438 2.48 12.40 -10.27
CA GLY A 438 2.69 13.61 -11.07
C GLY A 438 1.41 14.20 -11.61
N GLY A 439 1.55 15.35 -12.26
CA GLY A 439 0.50 16.02 -13.00
C GLY A 439 0.99 16.45 -14.37
N PHE A 440 0.07 16.57 -15.31
CA PHE A 440 0.38 17.01 -16.67
C PHE A 440 -0.79 17.75 -17.30
N SER A 441 -0.47 18.55 -18.31
CA SER A 441 -1.45 19.12 -19.23
C SER A 441 -0.96 18.98 -20.66
N MET A 442 -1.88 18.84 -21.62
CA MET A 442 -1.55 18.74 -23.04
C MET A 442 -2.74 19.13 -23.92
N PRO A 443 -2.52 19.55 -25.17
CA PRO A 443 -3.58 19.63 -26.18
C PRO A 443 -4.22 18.25 -26.41
N SER A 444 -5.55 18.20 -26.55
CA SER A 444 -6.26 16.91 -26.78
C SER A 444 -5.80 16.21 -28.07
N SER A 445 -5.35 16.96 -29.07
CA SER A 445 -4.78 16.42 -30.33
C SER A 445 -3.53 15.56 -30.11
N ASN A 446 -2.82 15.75 -29.00
CA ASN A 446 -1.58 15.03 -28.67
C ASN A 446 -1.79 13.69 -28.00
N LEU A 447 -3.04 13.35 -27.59
CA LEU A 447 -3.34 12.17 -26.78
C LEU A 447 -2.81 10.86 -27.37
N GLN A 448 -2.97 10.65 -28.67
CA GLN A 448 -2.52 9.42 -29.31
C GLN A 448 -0.99 9.30 -29.29
N GLY A 449 -0.27 10.35 -29.72
CA GLY A 449 1.20 10.36 -29.71
C GLY A 449 1.78 10.23 -28.30
N PHE A 450 1.17 10.90 -27.33
CA PHE A 450 1.51 10.75 -25.90
C PHE A 450 1.35 9.31 -25.42
N SER A 451 0.21 8.67 -25.73
CA SER A 451 -0.08 7.29 -25.31
C SER A 451 0.91 6.29 -25.92
N ASP A 452 1.24 6.45 -27.20
CA ASP A 452 2.19 5.58 -27.90
C ASP A 452 3.61 5.73 -27.32
N ARG A 453 4.03 6.96 -27.07
CA ARG A 453 5.34 7.28 -26.50
C ARG A 453 5.46 6.77 -25.05
N LEU A 454 4.39 6.90 -24.28
CA LEU A 454 4.32 6.41 -22.92
C LEU A 454 4.38 4.88 -22.85
N ARG A 455 3.71 4.19 -23.79
CA ARG A 455 3.80 2.73 -23.93
C ARG A 455 5.24 2.30 -24.26
N GLU A 456 5.93 3.02 -25.14
CA GLU A 456 7.35 2.76 -25.43
C GLU A 456 8.21 2.86 -24.18
N PHE A 457 8.02 3.90 -23.36
CA PHE A 457 8.73 4.05 -22.09
C PHE A 457 8.41 2.88 -21.13
N ALA A 458 7.14 2.52 -21.00
CA ALA A 458 6.72 1.42 -20.13
C ALA A 458 7.35 0.08 -20.56
N HIS A 459 7.45 -0.19 -21.86
CA HIS A 459 8.12 -1.39 -22.36
C HIS A 459 9.63 -1.43 -22.11
N LYS A 460 10.28 -0.29 -21.99
CA LYS A 460 11.71 -0.20 -21.68
C LYS A 460 12.01 -0.44 -20.20
N HIS A 461 11.09 -0.04 -19.31
CA HIS A 461 11.36 0.00 -17.86
C HIS A 461 10.58 -1.05 -17.06
N LEU A 462 9.47 -1.58 -17.59
CA LEU A 462 8.65 -2.56 -16.89
C LEU A 462 8.77 -3.93 -17.53
N GLU A 463 8.92 -4.94 -16.68
CA GLU A 463 8.76 -6.34 -17.04
C GLU A 463 7.35 -6.83 -16.64
N LEU A 464 6.90 -7.94 -17.24
CA LEU A 464 5.55 -8.48 -16.96
C LEU A 464 5.32 -8.84 -15.49
N HIS A 465 6.37 -9.23 -14.78
CA HIS A 465 6.25 -9.57 -13.37
C HIS A 465 6.04 -8.33 -12.48
N HIS A 466 6.37 -7.12 -12.95
CA HIS A 466 6.09 -5.85 -12.25
C HIS A 466 4.60 -5.48 -12.27
N LEU A 467 3.83 -5.98 -13.27
CA LEU A 467 2.44 -5.60 -13.52
C LEU A 467 1.43 -6.29 -12.57
N LYS A 468 1.82 -6.47 -11.31
CA LYS A 468 0.97 -7.05 -10.26
C LYS A 468 1.16 -6.28 -8.97
N PRO A 469 0.08 -6.04 -8.22
CA PRO A 469 0.20 -5.41 -6.91
C PRO A 469 1.23 -6.12 -6.03
N LEU A 470 2.18 -5.35 -5.50
CA LEU A 470 3.20 -5.85 -4.59
C LEU A 470 2.67 -5.89 -3.16
N ILE A 471 2.79 -7.03 -2.50
CA ILE A 471 2.54 -7.21 -1.08
C ILE A 471 3.89 -7.45 -0.39
N SER A 472 4.33 -6.50 0.41
CA SER A 472 5.50 -6.67 1.27
C SER A 472 5.06 -7.33 2.58
N VAL A 473 5.69 -8.45 2.92
CA VAL A 473 5.40 -9.26 4.09
C VAL A 473 6.61 -9.23 5.02
N ASP A 474 6.39 -8.89 6.28
CA ASP A 474 7.47 -8.80 7.27
C ASP A 474 7.88 -10.16 7.82
N VAL A 475 6.91 -11.03 8.15
CA VAL A 475 7.20 -12.27 8.86
C VAL A 475 6.12 -13.32 8.66
N LYS A 476 6.54 -14.59 8.60
CA LYS A 476 5.63 -15.75 8.67
C LYS A 476 5.14 -15.93 10.10
N ALA A 477 3.84 -16.17 10.29
CA ALA A 477 3.22 -16.43 11.57
C ALA A 477 2.23 -17.60 11.47
N ASP A 478 2.12 -18.40 12.53
CA ASP A 478 1.04 -19.36 12.65
C ASP A 478 -0.18 -18.69 13.29
N LEU A 479 -1.40 -19.00 12.80
CA LEU A 479 -2.61 -18.40 13.36
C LEU A 479 -2.81 -18.69 14.86
N GLN A 480 -2.18 -19.74 15.39
CA GLN A 480 -2.19 -20.07 16.81
C GLN A 480 -1.46 -19.03 17.67
N ASP A 481 -0.41 -18.40 17.10
CA ASP A 481 0.42 -17.41 17.81
C ASP A 481 -0.22 -16.01 17.81
N ILE A 482 -1.25 -15.81 16.98
CA ILE A 482 -1.96 -14.54 16.93
C ILE A 482 -2.80 -14.34 18.19
N SER A 483 -2.45 -13.36 19.00
CA SER A 483 -3.05 -13.11 20.31
C SER A 483 -3.25 -11.62 20.59
N LEU A 484 -4.02 -11.30 21.61
CA LEU A 484 -4.14 -9.92 22.12
C LEU A 484 -2.79 -9.38 22.59
N THR A 485 -1.98 -10.20 23.23
CA THR A 485 -0.62 -9.82 23.68
C THR A 485 0.26 -9.42 22.50
N LEU A 486 0.18 -10.15 21.37
CA LEU A 486 0.91 -9.76 20.15
C LEU A 486 0.41 -8.41 19.61
N LEU A 487 -0.91 -8.18 19.62
CA LEU A 487 -1.50 -6.90 19.19
C LEU A 487 -1.07 -5.74 20.12
N GLU A 488 -1.02 -5.94 21.44
CA GLU A 488 -0.49 -4.97 22.40
C GLU A 488 0.99 -4.66 22.17
N GLN A 489 1.79 -5.66 21.78
CA GLN A 489 3.19 -5.44 21.41
C GLN A 489 3.32 -4.65 20.10
N ILE A 490 2.41 -4.85 19.12
CA ILE A 490 2.37 -4.03 17.89
C ILE A 490 2.14 -2.57 18.24
N ASP A 491 1.34 -2.27 19.25
CA ASP A 491 1.11 -0.89 19.69
C ASP A 491 2.39 -0.18 20.15
N LEU A 492 3.42 -0.91 20.59
CA LEU A 492 4.74 -0.34 20.91
C LEU A 492 5.49 0.14 19.66
N LEU A 493 5.17 -0.41 18.48
CA LEU A 493 5.76 0.02 17.20
C LEU A 493 5.16 1.31 16.66
N HIS A 494 4.02 1.76 17.20
CA HIS A 494 3.39 3.02 16.78
C HIS A 494 4.23 4.25 17.20
N PRO A 495 4.14 5.35 16.43
CA PRO A 495 3.26 5.57 15.28
C PRO A 495 3.68 4.81 14.02
N CYS A 496 2.74 4.10 13.40
CA CYS A 496 2.92 3.49 12.09
C CYS A 496 2.42 4.43 10.98
N GLY A 497 3.03 4.37 9.80
CA GLY A 497 2.74 5.22 8.66
C GLY A 497 3.84 5.11 7.60
N MET A 498 4.12 6.19 6.87
CA MET A 498 5.18 6.20 5.88
C MET A 498 6.55 5.98 6.55
N GLY A 499 7.40 5.13 5.95
CA GLY A 499 8.70 4.74 6.51
C GLY A 499 8.64 3.80 7.72
N ASN A 500 7.45 3.57 8.29
CA ASN A 500 7.20 2.64 9.39
C ASN A 500 5.79 2.03 9.25
N SER A 501 5.57 1.20 8.23
CA SER A 501 4.26 0.58 7.95
C SER A 501 3.82 -0.36 9.08
N ASP A 502 2.49 -0.63 9.21
CA ASP A 502 2.01 -1.69 10.09
C ASP A 502 2.62 -3.04 9.70
N PRO A 503 2.94 -3.90 10.68
CA PRO A 503 3.44 -5.23 10.40
C PRO A 503 2.48 -6.04 9.54
N VAL A 504 2.99 -6.65 8.48
CA VAL A 504 2.26 -7.57 7.62
C VAL A 504 2.75 -8.98 7.89
N PHE A 505 1.84 -9.81 8.39
CA PHE A 505 2.07 -11.23 8.67
C PHE A 505 1.62 -12.08 7.48
N TYR A 506 2.17 -13.27 7.39
CA TYR A 506 1.80 -14.26 6.39
C TYR A 506 1.57 -15.62 7.03
N THR A 507 0.47 -16.28 6.66
CA THR A 507 0.19 -17.67 7.01
C THR A 507 -0.20 -18.43 5.75
N ASP A 508 0.44 -19.57 5.54
CA ASP A 508 0.15 -20.46 4.42
C ASP A 508 -0.92 -21.49 4.78
N ASN A 509 -1.58 -21.99 3.75
CA ASN A 509 -2.51 -23.14 3.81
C ASN A 509 -3.63 -23.01 4.86
N VAL A 510 -4.18 -21.81 5.01
CA VAL A 510 -5.26 -21.54 5.95
C VAL A 510 -6.59 -22.08 5.42
N ARG A 511 -7.31 -22.82 6.26
CA ARG A 511 -8.66 -23.30 5.94
C ARG A 511 -9.71 -22.24 6.18
N VAL A 512 -10.53 -21.97 5.18
CA VAL A 512 -11.69 -21.08 5.25
C VAL A 512 -12.89 -21.89 5.75
N ILE A 513 -13.42 -21.55 6.93
CA ILE A 513 -14.57 -22.24 7.54
C ILE A 513 -15.87 -21.65 6.98
N SER A 514 -15.96 -20.33 6.93
CA SER A 514 -17.11 -19.64 6.35
C SER A 514 -16.67 -18.34 5.68
N GLN A 515 -17.45 -17.90 4.71
CA GLN A 515 -17.20 -16.67 3.98
C GLN A 515 -18.52 -15.94 3.67
N GLN A 516 -18.53 -14.64 3.83
CA GLN A 516 -19.71 -13.81 3.66
C GLN A 516 -19.35 -12.45 3.09
N VAL A 517 -20.10 -12.00 2.09
CA VAL A 517 -20.00 -10.64 1.56
C VAL A 517 -20.81 -9.69 2.45
N ARG A 518 -20.19 -8.56 2.86
CA ARG A 518 -20.80 -7.55 3.75
C ARG A 518 -20.62 -6.14 3.20
N GLY A 519 -21.35 -5.20 3.81
CA GLY A 519 -21.29 -3.76 3.53
C GLY A 519 -22.20 -3.29 2.41
N LYS A 520 -22.36 -1.96 2.30
CA LYS A 520 -23.06 -1.34 1.17
C LYS A 520 -22.31 -1.72 -0.12
N ASN A 521 -23.05 -2.06 -1.16
CA ASN A 521 -22.52 -2.49 -2.47
C ASN A 521 -21.70 -3.79 -2.45
N LYS A 522 -21.88 -4.64 -1.43
CA LYS A 522 -21.15 -5.92 -1.33
C LYS A 522 -19.59 -5.74 -1.38
N ALA A 523 -19.10 -4.70 -0.76
CA ALA A 523 -17.70 -4.30 -0.92
C ALA A 523 -16.71 -5.14 -0.11
N CYS A 524 -17.12 -5.76 1.01
CA CYS A 524 -16.20 -6.44 1.91
C CYS A 524 -16.40 -7.95 1.89
N LEU A 525 -15.34 -8.71 1.97
CA LEU A 525 -15.35 -10.15 2.20
C LEU A 525 -14.97 -10.40 3.67
N ALA A 526 -15.90 -10.99 4.44
CA ALA A 526 -15.70 -11.42 5.81
C ALA A 526 -15.50 -12.93 5.85
N LEU A 527 -14.49 -13.39 6.59
CA LEU A 527 -14.11 -14.79 6.69
C LEU A 527 -14.07 -15.25 8.15
N GLU A 528 -14.40 -16.52 8.38
CA GLU A 528 -13.98 -17.26 9.55
C GLU A 528 -12.93 -18.30 9.14
N LEU A 529 -11.81 -18.30 9.81
CA LEU A 529 -10.63 -19.10 9.49
C LEU A 529 -10.34 -20.09 10.61
N ASP A 530 -9.88 -21.27 10.26
CA ASP A 530 -9.42 -22.29 11.22
C ASP A 530 -8.02 -21.93 11.73
N ARG A 531 -7.85 -21.87 13.05
CA ARG A 531 -6.54 -21.64 13.68
C ARG A 531 -5.68 -22.91 13.78
N GLY A 532 -6.20 -24.07 13.42
CA GLY A 532 -5.50 -25.35 13.53
C GLY A 532 -5.56 -26.02 14.90
N ASN A 533 -6.14 -25.36 15.91
CA ASN A 533 -6.32 -25.86 17.29
C ASN A 533 -7.79 -26.03 17.69
N GLY A 534 -8.69 -26.10 16.71
CA GLY A 534 -10.15 -26.18 16.94
C GLY A 534 -10.83 -24.84 17.23
N SER A 535 -10.09 -23.74 17.37
CA SER A 535 -10.63 -22.39 17.51
C SER A 535 -10.67 -21.67 16.16
N LYS A 536 -11.43 -20.56 16.11
CA LYS A 536 -11.63 -19.75 14.91
C LYS A 536 -11.06 -18.35 15.11
N ILE A 537 -10.64 -17.72 14.00
CA ILE A 537 -10.30 -16.30 13.94
C ILE A 537 -11.09 -15.62 12.81
N LYS A 538 -11.55 -14.41 13.05
CA LYS A 538 -12.24 -13.59 12.05
C LYS A 538 -11.23 -12.86 11.19
N ALA A 539 -11.58 -12.67 9.92
CA ALA A 539 -10.82 -11.87 8.99
C ALA A 539 -11.74 -11.04 8.11
N ILE A 540 -11.25 -9.87 7.70
CA ILE A 540 -11.95 -8.97 6.79
C ILE A 540 -11.01 -8.55 5.65
N ALA A 541 -11.51 -8.59 4.43
CA ALA A 541 -10.85 -8.06 3.24
C ALA A 541 -11.70 -6.96 2.63
N TRP A 542 -11.20 -5.72 2.69
CA TRP A 542 -11.87 -4.55 2.15
C TRP A 542 -11.83 -4.56 0.61
N ARG A 543 -12.94 -4.22 -0.05
CA ARG A 543 -13.09 -4.19 -1.52
C ARG A 543 -12.93 -5.54 -2.23
N TRP A 544 -12.99 -6.66 -1.48
CA TRP A 544 -12.80 -8.01 -2.03
C TRP A 544 -14.10 -8.82 -2.16
N GLY A 545 -15.25 -8.19 -1.96
CA GLY A 545 -16.54 -8.88 -2.04
C GLY A 545 -16.84 -9.50 -3.41
N GLU A 546 -16.27 -8.96 -4.48
CA GLU A 546 -16.42 -9.47 -5.85
C GLU A 546 -15.71 -10.82 -6.09
N TYR A 547 -14.72 -11.16 -5.26
CA TYR A 547 -13.96 -12.42 -5.36
C TYR A 547 -14.62 -13.59 -4.60
N CYS A 548 -15.74 -13.35 -3.91
CA CYS A 548 -16.49 -14.41 -3.23
C CYS A 548 -17.24 -15.27 -4.26
N PRO A 549 -17.19 -16.62 -4.15
CA PRO A 549 -16.46 -17.41 -3.17
C PRO A 549 -14.95 -17.57 -3.49
N ILE A 550 -14.14 -17.50 -2.43
CA ILE A 550 -12.72 -17.85 -2.51
C ILE A 550 -12.52 -19.34 -2.21
N PRO A 551 -11.37 -19.94 -2.58
CA PRO A 551 -11.06 -21.34 -2.29
C PRO A 551 -11.11 -21.69 -0.80
N ASP A 552 -11.38 -22.96 -0.47
CA ASP A 552 -11.44 -23.46 0.91
C ASP A 552 -10.09 -23.40 1.64
N ARG A 553 -9.00 -23.35 0.90
CA ARG A 553 -7.64 -23.18 1.42
C ARG A 553 -6.92 -22.08 0.66
N VAL A 554 -6.31 -21.19 1.41
CA VAL A 554 -5.64 -20.00 0.89
C VAL A 554 -4.40 -19.67 1.72
N ASP A 555 -3.44 -19.02 1.09
CA ASP A 555 -2.39 -18.31 1.80
C ASP A 555 -2.87 -16.87 2.03
N LEU A 556 -2.61 -16.35 3.22
CA LEU A 556 -3.09 -15.04 3.66
C LEU A 556 -1.93 -14.14 4.04
N ALA A 557 -1.94 -12.91 3.52
CA ALA A 557 -1.16 -11.80 4.07
C ALA A 557 -2.11 -10.83 4.77
N TYR A 558 -1.78 -10.44 6.00
CA TYR A 558 -2.69 -9.69 6.85
C TYR A 558 -1.97 -8.81 7.87
N LYS A 559 -2.68 -7.77 8.29
CA LYS A 559 -2.39 -6.97 9.48
C LYS A 559 -3.28 -7.42 10.63
N LEU A 560 -2.93 -7.07 11.85
CA LEU A 560 -3.75 -7.34 13.03
C LEU A 560 -4.50 -6.09 13.45
N ARG A 561 -5.77 -6.25 13.80
CA ARG A 561 -6.60 -5.17 14.35
C ARG A 561 -7.40 -5.62 15.56
N ALA A 562 -7.72 -4.68 16.45
CA ALA A 562 -8.67 -4.91 17.54
C ALA A 562 -10.10 -4.88 16.98
N ASN A 563 -10.89 -5.89 17.30
CA ASN A 563 -12.32 -5.90 17.08
C ASN A 563 -13.03 -5.86 18.44
N LYS A 564 -13.68 -4.73 18.74
CA LYS A 564 -14.48 -4.54 19.95
C LYS A 564 -15.93 -4.82 19.66
N TRP A 565 -16.52 -5.78 20.36
CA TRP A 565 -17.93 -6.13 20.26
C TRP A 565 -18.48 -6.50 21.61
N GLN A 566 -19.54 -5.81 22.09
CA GLN A 566 -20.19 -6.06 23.39
C GLN A 566 -19.19 -6.16 24.55
N ASP A 567 -18.34 -5.15 24.70
CA ASP A 567 -17.27 -5.04 25.71
C ASP A 567 -16.18 -6.13 25.67
N LYS A 568 -16.19 -6.98 24.63
CA LYS A 568 -15.12 -7.95 24.39
C LYS A 568 -14.21 -7.46 23.28
N THR A 569 -12.93 -7.38 23.58
CA THR A 569 -11.88 -7.14 22.57
C THR A 569 -11.35 -8.48 22.06
N SER A 570 -11.28 -8.63 20.76
CA SER A 570 -10.69 -9.79 20.09
C SER A 570 -9.77 -9.33 18.96
N VAL A 571 -8.82 -10.19 18.57
CA VAL A 571 -8.00 -9.94 17.39
C VAL A 571 -8.76 -10.37 16.15
N GLU A 572 -8.77 -9.52 15.14
CA GLU A 572 -9.28 -9.77 13.79
C GLU A 572 -8.15 -9.53 12.79
N LEU A 573 -8.13 -10.32 11.72
CA LEU A 573 -7.17 -10.15 10.65
C LEU A 573 -7.73 -9.18 9.61
N GLU A 574 -6.97 -8.16 9.26
CA GLU A 574 -7.24 -7.31 8.10
C GLU A 574 -6.41 -7.80 6.93
N LEU A 575 -7.07 -8.42 5.95
CA LEU A 575 -6.39 -9.07 4.83
C LEU A 575 -5.92 -8.03 3.82
N VAL A 576 -4.64 -8.08 3.47
CA VAL A 576 -4.02 -7.27 2.43
C VAL A 576 -3.68 -8.11 1.20
N GLY A 577 -3.58 -9.43 1.34
CA GLY A 577 -3.35 -10.35 0.25
C GLY A 577 -3.99 -11.71 0.48
N ILE A 578 -4.52 -12.29 -0.59
CA ILE A 578 -4.99 -13.67 -0.62
C ILE A 578 -4.49 -14.31 -1.91
N ARG A 579 -3.89 -15.46 -1.80
CA ARG A 579 -3.56 -16.28 -2.97
C ARG A 579 -4.00 -17.72 -2.75
N THR A 580 -4.22 -18.44 -3.82
CA THR A 580 -4.47 -19.89 -3.72
C THR A 580 -3.29 -20.51 -3.02
N THR A 581 -3.57 -21.35 -2.04
CA THR A 581 -2.53 -22.14 -1.38
C THR A 581 -1.72 -22.87 -2.42
N TRP A 582 -0.45 -22.59 -2.43
CA TRP A 582 0.51 -23.44 -3.06
C TRP A 582 1.02 -24.40 -1.97
N THR A 583 0.46 -25.57 -1.89
CA THR A 583 0.99 -26.61 -1.02
C THR A 583 2.28 -27.09 -1.67
N PRO A 584 3.46 -26.83 -1.09
CA PRO A 584 4.66 -27.50 -1.55
C PRO A 584 4.40 -28.98 -1.37
N ILE A 585 4.47 -29.73 -2.44
CA ILE A 585 4.24 -31.17 -2.49
C ILE A 585 5.29 -31.93 -1.65
N PHE A 586 6.17 -31.20 -0.96
CA PHE A 586 7.40 -31.75 -0.40
C PHE A 586 7.35 -32.00 1.10
N GLU A 587 6.51 -31.33 1.87
CA GLU A 587 6.43 -31.53 3.32
C GLU A 587 5.06 -31.10 3.85
N SER A 588 4.03 -31.84 3.58
CA SER A 588 2.89 -31.81 4.49
C SER A 588 3.05 -32.96 5.47
N LYS A 589 3.22 -32.66 6.75
CA LYS A 589 2.69 -33.57 7.77
C LYS A 589 1.26 -33.86 7.36
N PRO A 590 0.83 -35.12 7.32
CA PRO A 590 -0.51 -35.48 6.91
C PRO A 590 -1.50 -34.64 7.71
N ALA A 591 -2.52 -34.07 7.04
CA ALA A 591 -3.63 -33.45 7.74
C ALA A 591 -4.15 -34.44 8.79
N PRO A 592 -4.50 -33.99 10.01
CA PRO A 592 -4.94 -34.88 11.07
C PRO A 592 -6.07 -35.74 10.52
N GLU A 593 -5.86 -37.01 10.57
CA GLU A 593 -6.67 -38.16 10.22
C GLU A 593 -8.17 -37.88 10.01
N THR A 594 -8.61 -37.69 8.77
CA THR A 594 -9.81 -38.44 8.37
C THR A 594 -9.31 -39.85 8.11
N LYS A 595 -9.55 -40.77 9.04
CA LYS A 595 -9.32 -42.18 8.83
C LYS A 595 -10.06 -42.58 7.54
N ASN A 596 -9.34 -42.61 6.44
CA ASN A 596 -9.88 -43.10 5.20
C ASN A 596 -9.90 -44.61 5.38
N SER A 597 -11.07 -45.16 5.73
CA SER A 597 -11.30 -46.56 5.94
C SER A 597 -11.38 -47.36 4.60
N ALA A 598 -10.94 -46.74 3.50
CA ALA A 598 -10.97 -47.37 2.19
C ALA A 598 -10.15 -48.67 2.18
N ILE A 599 -10.74 -49.70 1.66
CA ILE A 599 -10.09 -51.02 1.50
C ILE A 599 -9.23 -50.98 0.23
N TRP A 600 -7.94 -51.25 0.36
CA TRP A 600 -7.03 -51.33 -0.78
C TRP A 600 -6.94 -52.75 -1.32
N GLN A 601 -7.09 -52.90 -2.64
CA GLN A 601 -7.03 -54.19 -3.34
C GLN A 601 -6.24 -54.05 -4.64
N ASN A 602 -5.58 -55.16 -5.06
CA ASN A 602 -5.02 -55.22 -6.39
C ASN A 602 -6.14 -55.38 -7.44
N LEU A 603 -6.05 -54.60 -8.52
CA LEU A 603 -7.00 -54.68 -9.61
C LEU A 603 -6.88 -56.02 -10.35
N LYS A 604 -7.92 -56.88 -10.29
CA LYS A 604 -7.95 -58.19 -10.98
C LYS A 604 -8.79 -58.14 -12.25
N SER A 605 -9.91 -57.44 -12.24
CA SER A 605 -10.81 -57.30 -13.37
C SER A 605 -11.64 -56.03 -13.21
N LEU A 606 -11.97 -55.37 -14.33
CA LEU A 606 -12.87 -54.19 -14.36
C LEU A 606 -14.34 -54.56 -14.25
N GLU A 607 -14.71 -55.81 -14.50
CA GLU A 607 -16.10 -56.29 -14.46
C GLU A 607 -16.68 -56.41 -13.05
N THR A 608 -15.84 -56.48 -12.04
CA THR A 608 -16.23 -56.68 -10.64
C THR A 608 -16.27 -55.37 -9.82
N ILE A 609 -16.10 -54.24 -10.45
CA ILE A 609 -15.96 -52.93 -9.78
C ILE A 609 -17.32 -52.39 -9.33
N LEU A 610 -17.41 -51.99 -8.05
CA LEU A 610 -18.60 -51.37 -7.49
C LEU A 610 -18.80 -49.94 -8.02
N GLN A 611 -19.95 -49.69 -8.57
CA GLN A 611 -20.30 -48.36 -9.10
C GLN A 611 -21.03 -47.47 -8.07
N PRO A 612 -20.93 -46.14 -8.14
CA PRO A 612 -20.18 -45.36 -9.13
C PRO A 612 -18.66 -45.45 -8.91
N ALA A 613 -17.90 -45.54 -9.98
CA ALA A 613 -16.45 -45.66 -9.96
C ALA A 613 -15.77 -44.57 -10.77
N LEU A 614 -14.57 -44.15 -10.32
CA LEU A 614 -13.64 -43.29 -11.05
C LEU A 614 -12.41 -44.13 -11.44
N ILE A 615 -12.02 -44.10 -12.71
CA ILE A 615 -10.74 -44.63 -13.18
C ILE A 615 -9.76 -43.48 -13.40
N TYR A 616 -8.56 -43.62 -12.88
CA TYR A 616 -7.47 -42.67 -13.02
C TYR A 616 -6.18 -43.43 -13.38
N GLY A 617 -5.50 -42.96 -14.41
CA GLY A 617 -4.24 -43.59 -14.75
C GLY A 617 -3.75 -43.26 -16.17
N TYR A 618 -2.47 -43.58 -16.42
CA TYR A 618 -1.85 -43.39 -17.71
C TYR A 618 -2.37 -44.48 -18.70
N ASP A 619 -2.89 -44.02 -19.85
CA ASP A 619 -3.34 -44.89 -20.94
C ASP A 619 -4.35 -45.99 -20.49
N HIS A 620 -5.30 -45.57 -19.64
CA HIS A 620 -6.36 -46.49 -19.17
C HIS A 620 -7.38 -46.76 -20.28
N PRO A 621 -8.04 -47.93 -20.26
CA PRO A 621 -9.05 -48.26 -21.26
C PRO A 621 -10.29 -47.39 -21.12
N GLU A 622 -10.95 -47.09 -22.25
CA GLU A 622 -12.28 -46.48 -22.27
C GLU A 622 -13.30 -47.47 -21.74
N VAL A 623 -13.75 -47.28 -20.52
CA VAL A 623 -14.78 -48.08 -19.85
C VAL A 623 -15.88 -47.15 -19.37
N GLY A 624 -17.07 -47.68 -19.11
CA GLY A 624 -18.23 -46.88 -18.68
C GLY A 624 -18.13 -46.26 -17.27
N PHE A 625 -16.92 -45.87 -16.82
CA PHE A 625 -16.62 -45.18 -15.59
C PHE A 625 -16.31 -43.72 -15.87
N ASP A 626 -16.45 -42.85 -14.83
CA ASP A 626 -15.86 -41.53 -14.93
C ASP A 626 -14.32 -41.65 -15.00
N SER A 627 -13.66 -40.81 -15.76
CA SER A 627 -12.22 -40.93 -16.00
C SER A 627 -11.46 -39.66 -15.63
N ASP A 628 -10.27 -39.81 -15.10
CA ASP A 628 -9.23 -38.83 -14.79
C ASP A 628 -9.61 -37.71 -13.82
N ARG A 629 -10.79 -37.15 -13.91
CA ARG A 629 -11.22 -36.06 -13.01
C ARG A 629 -12.51 -36.41 -12.28
N PRO A 630 -12.51 -36.37 -10.94
CA PRO A 630 -13.74 -36.53 -10.18
C PRO A 630 -14.77 -35.44 -10.55
N ILE A 631 -16.00 -35.85 -10.79
CA ILE A 631 -17.10 -34.90 -11.00
C ILE A 631 -17.40 -34.24 -9.66
N PRO A 632 -17.45 -32.90 -9.57
CA PRO A 632 -17.75 -32.21 -8.33
C PRO A 632 -19.07 -32.70 -7.71
N HIS A 633 -19.04 -32.95 -6.40
CA HIS A 633 -20.17 -33.43 -5.59
C HIS A 633 -20.67 -34.87 -5.90
N LYS A 634 -20.08 -35.59 -6.80
CA LYS A 634 -20.36 -37.01 -7.03
C LYS A 634 -19.61 -37.87 -6.01
N LEU A 635 -20.31 -38.77 -5.32
CA LEU A 635 -19.71 -39.74 -4.42
C LEU A 635 -19.34 -40.98 -5.22
N TYR A 636 -18.15 -41.52 -4.98
CA TYR A 636 -17.64 -42.72 -5.65
C TYR A 636 -17.54 -43.88 -4.64
N LYS A 637 -18.01 -45.05 -5.00
CA LYS A 637 -17.76 -46.26 -4.21
C LYS A 637 -16.37 -46.83 -4.45
N SER A 638 -15.90 -46.70 -5.69
CA SER A 638 -14.59 -47.22 -6.09
C SER A 638 -13.72 -46.14 -6.74
N LEU A 639 -12.43 -46.14 -6.38
CA LEU A 639 -11.36 -45.44 -7.07
C LEU A 639 -10.42 -46.49 -7.70
N ILE A 640 -10.31 -46.49 -9.01
CA ILE A 640 -9.42 -47.35 -9.74
C ILE A 640 -8.19 -46.56 -10.12
N LEU A 641 -7.05 -46.86 -9.51
CA LEU A 641 -5.76 -46.30 -9.87
C LEU A 641 -5.14 -47.25 -10.92
N TRP A 642 -5.43 -47.04 -12.20
CA TRP A 642 -4.90 -47.79 -13.31
C TRP A 642 -3.37 -47.78 -13.35
N SER A 643 -2.81 -46.61 -13.10
CA SER A 643 -1.44 -46.36 -12.67
C SER A 643 -1.43 -45.42 -11.48
N LEU A 644 -0.38 -45.41 -10.67
CA LEU A 644 -0.24 -44.44 -9.60
C LEU A 644 -0.24 -43.01 -10.16
N PRO A 645 -0.84 -42.06 -9.44
CA PRO A 645 -0.69 -40.62 -9.77
C PRO A 645 0.78 -40.20 -9.69
N PRO A 646 1.18 -39.10 -10.38
CA PRO A 646 2.57 -38.66 -10.42
C PRO A 646 3.21 -38.35 -9.05
N SER A 647 2.41 -38.11 -8.04
CA SER A 647 2.89 -37.81 -6.70
C SER A 647 1.90 -38.21 -5.61
N ILE A 648 2.39 -38.30 -4.38
CA ILE A 648 1.56 -38.58 -3.20
C ILE A 648 0.49 -37.49 -3.00
N THR A 649 0.77 -36.28 -3.35
CA THR A 649 -0.20 -35.15 -3.27
C THR A 649 -1.35 -35.33 -4.25
N HIS A 650 -1.08 -35.79 -5.47
CA HIS A 650 -2.11 -36.19 -6.43
C HIS A 650 -2.97 -37.33 -5.88
N LEU A 651 -2.33 -38.30 -5.27
CA LEU A 651 -3.04 -39.44 -4.67
C LEU A 651 -3.95 -38.99 -3.53
N HIS A 652 -3.46 -38.14 -2.61
CA HIS A 652 -4.26 -37.57 -1.54
C HIS A 652 -5.42 -36.71 -2.07
N TRP A 653 -5.18 -35.93 -3.12
CA TRP A 653 -6.21 -35.14 -3.78
C TRP A 653 -7.35 -36.01 -4.34
N LEU A 654 -7.00 -37.09 -5.06
CA LEU A 654 -7.97 -38.02 -5.60
C LEU A 654 -8.80 -38.69 -4.50
N ILE A 655 -8.14 -39.23 -3.47
CA ILE A 655 -8.78 -39.91 -2.35
C ILE A 655 -9.74 -38.95 -1.60
N ASN A 656 -9.30 -37.72 -1.34
CA ASN A 656 -10.11 -36.75 -0.62
C ASN A 656 -11.34 -36.27 -1.42
N LEU A 657 -11.22 -36.15 -2.72
CA LEU A 657 -12.35 -35.78 -3.58
C LEU A 657 -13.33 -36.92 -3.83
N THR A 658 -12.83 -38.12 -4.03
CA THR A 658 -13.67 -39.28 -4.35
C THR A 658 -14.25 -39.96 -3.11
N LYS A 659 -13.55 -39.91 -1.97
CA LYS A 659 -13.92 -40.59 -0.71
C LYS A 659 -14.37 -42.02 -0.92
N PRO A 660 -13.61 -42.84 -1.61
CA PRO A 660 -14.04 -44.18 -2.01
C PRO A 660 -14.09 -45.13 -0.83
N GLU A 661 -14.98 -46.14 -0.93
CA GLU A 661 -14.99 -47.29 0.00
C GLU A 661 -13.86 -48.25 -0.33
N ILE A 662 -13.56 -48.44 -1.62
CA ILE A 662 -12.52 -49.35 -2.12
C ILE A 662 -11.61 -48.62 -3.11
N ILE A 663 -10.30 -48.83 -2.96
CA ILE A 663 -9.28 -48.36 -3.89
C ILE A 663 -8.63 -49.59 -4.55
N TYR A 664 -8.74 -49.64 -5.87
CA TYR A 664 -8.10 -50.70 -6.68
C TYR A 664 -6.81 -50.16 -7.28
N LEU A 665 -5.70 -50.88 -7.09
CA LEU A 665 -4.41 -50.51 -7.69
C LEU A 665 -4.09 -51.47 -8.85
N GLY A 666 -3.93 -50.89 -10.04
CA GLY A 666 -3.43 -51.53 -11.22
C GLY A 666 -1.89 -51.63 -11.22
N ASP A 667 -1.37 -52.35 -12.20
CA ASP A 667 0.05 -52.61 -12.37
C ASP A 667 0.72 -51.78 -13.49
N GLN A 668 -0.02 -50.85 -14.08
CA GLN A 668 0.49 -50.01 -15.18
C GLN A 668 1.49 -49.01 -14.68
N ILE A 669 2.66 -48.98 -15.32
CA ILE A 669 3.74 -48.02 -15.03
C ILE A 669 3.82 -47.00 -16.17
N PRO A 670 3.63 -45.70 -15.91
CA PRO A 670 3.74 -44.67 -16.93
C PRO A 670 5.12 -44.59 -17.57
N ILE A 671 5.17 -44.38 -18.87
CA ILE A 671 6.41 -44.10 -19.59
C ILE A 671 6.88 -42.69 -19.27
N LEU A 672 7.96 -42.60 -18.51
CA LEU A 672 8.53 -41.32 -18.15
C LEU A 672 9.29 -40.68 -19.33
N PRO A 673 9.15 -39.37 -19.58
CA PRO A 673 9.94 -38.68 -20.58
C PRO A 673 11.42 -38.65 -20.15
N THR A 674 12.30 -38.63 -21.14
CA THR A 674 13.72 -38.31 -20.92
C THR A 674 13.90 -36.88 -20.50
N THR A 675 15.05 -36.52 -19.92
CA THR A 675 15.38 -35.13 -19.54
C THR A 675 15.25 -34.16 -20.71
N LEU A 676 15.65 -34.59 -21.90
CA LEU A 676 15.56 -33.80 -23.12
C LEU A 676 14.11 -33.60 -23.58
N GLU A 677 13.34 -34.67 -23.66
CA GLU A 677 11.92 -34.60 -24.04
C GLU A 677 11.08 -33.78 -23.08
N LEU A 678 11.34 -33.91 -21.78
CA LEU A 678 10.63 -33.11 -20.77
C LEU A 678 10.94 -31.61 -20.94
N LYS A 679 12.20 -31.25 -21.13
CA LYS A 679 12.59 -29.85 -21.39
C LYS A 679 11.95 -29.32 -22.65
N GLN A 680 11.95 -30.09 -23.74
CA GLN A 680 11.28 -29.69 -25.00
C GLN A 680 9.78 -29.48 -24.82
N LYS A 681 9.10 -30.39 -24.13
CA LYS A 681 7.66 -30.28 -23.84
C LYS A 681 7.36 -29.08 -22.98
N LEU A 682 8.17 -28.77 -21.97
CA LEU A 682 8.01 -27.60 -21.12
C LEU A 682 8.26 -26.31 -21.87
N THR A 683 9.33 -26.21 -22.67
CA THR A 683 9.59 -25.04 -23.51
C THR A 683 8.42 -24.76 -24.46
N LYS A 684 7.93 -25.77 -25.16
CA LYS A 684 6.77 -25.65 -26.04
C LYS A 684 5.50 -25.22 -25.29
N TYR A 685 5.28 -25.74 -24.10
CA TYR A 685 4.15 -25.37 -23.24
C TYR A 685 4.24 -23.90 -22.81
N ILE A 686 5.43 -23.44 -22.44
CA ILE A 686 5.69 -22.03 -22.08
C ILE A 686 5.42 -21.10 -23.27
N GLU A 687 5.94 -21.44 -24.44
CA GLU A 687 5.74 -20.66 -25.68
C GLU A 687 4.26 -20.58 -26.08
N GLN A 688 3.52 -21.67 -25.96
CA GLN A 688 2.11 -21.73 -26.37
C GLN A 688 1.16 -21.05 -25.41
N THR A 689 1.49 -20.98 -24.11
CA THR A 689 0.57 -20.47 -23.10
C THR A 689 0.83 -19.01 -22.75
N SER A 690 1.93 -18.40 -23.24
CA SER A 690 2.40 -17.05 -22.86
C SER A 690 2.44 -16.86 -21.32
N ILE A 691 2.48 -17.97 -20.56
CA ILE A 691 2.51 -17.96 -19.11
C ILE A 691 3.96 -17.70 -18.71
N ASN A 692 4.18 -16.57 -18.04
CA ASN A 692 5.39 -16.41 -17.26
C ASN A 692 5.36 -17.46 -16.15
N LEU A 693 6.34 -18.34 -16.09
CA LEU A 693 6.41 -19.47 -15.15
C LEU A 693 6.50 -19.07 -13.68
N ALA A 694 6.80 -17.81 -13.39
CA ALA A 694 6.58 -17.22 -12.07
C ALA A 694 5.09 -17.13 -11.71
N ASP A 695 4.19 -17.17 -12.69
CA ASP A 695 2.76 -17.14 -12.53
C ASP A 695 2.18 -18.55 -12.52
N LYS A 696 2.16 -19.16 -11.30
CA LYS A 696 1.23 -20.24 -10.92
C LYS A 696 0.86 -21.20 -12.07
N VAL A 697 1.86 -21.86 -12.65
CA VAL A 697 1.58 -23.12 -13.34
C VAL A 697 0.91 -23.98 -12.28
N ASN A 698 -0.32 -24.45 -12.53
CA ASN A 698 -0.89 -25.48 -11.72
C ASN A 698 -0.03 -26.74 -11.93
N LEU A 699 1.00 -26.89 -11.09
CA LEU A 699 1.99 -27.95 -11.22
C LEU A 699 1.35 -29.33 -11.10
N LEU A 700 0.18 -29.45 -10.43
CA LEU A 700 -0.58 -30.69 -10.37
C LEU A 700 -1.21 -31.00 -11.73
N ASP A 701 -1.84 -30.01 -12.38
CA ASP A 701 -2.44 -30.18 -13.70
C ASP A 701 -1.39 -30.47 -14.77
N LEU A 702 -0.26 -29.75 -14.73
CA LEU A 702 0.85 -29.99 -15.64
C LEU A 702 1.53 -31.31 -15.35
N GLY A 703 1.68 -31.67 -14.08
CA GLY A 703 2.20 -32.97 -13.65
C GLY A 703 1.32 -34.12 -14.12
N GLN A 704 0.01 -34.01 -14.08
CA GLN A 704 -0.93 -34.96 -14.62
C GLN A 704 -0.77 -35.11 -16.15
N LYS A 705 -0.71 -33.97 -16.87
CA LYS A 705 -0.54 -33.96 -18.34
C LYS A 705 0.78 -34.60 -18.80
N LEU A 706 1.83 -34.42 -18.04
CA LEU A 706 3.17 -34.91 -18.37
C LEU A 706 3.55 -36.19 -17.62
N TRP A 707 2.70 -36.70 -16.73
CA TRP A 707 2.92 -37.82 -15.83
C TRP A 707 4.22 -37.76 -15.05
N VAL A 708 4.56 -36.58 -14.58
CA VAL A 708 5.71 -36.32 -13.72
C VAL A 708 5.32 -35.55 -12.48
N ALA A 709 6.02 -35.79 -11.38
CA ALA A 709 5.79 -35.04 -10.14
C ALA A 709 6.16 -33.56 -10.32
N PRO A 710 5.52 -32.65 -9.58
CA PRO A 710 5.86 -31.24 -9.60
C PRO A 710 7.33 -30.93 -9.32
N CYS A 711 8.01 -31.69 -8.46
CA CYS A 711 9.46 -31.56 -8.23
C CYS A 711 10.29 -31.77 -9.50
N VAL A 712 9.87 -32.72 -10.33
CA VAL A 712 10.50 -32.97 -11.63
C VAL A 712 10.32 -31.80 -12.57
N ILE A 713 9.13 -31.19 -12.58
CA ILE A 713 8.82 -30.00 -13.39
C ILE A 713 9.68 -28.83 -12.92
N VAL A 714 9.72 -28.54 -11.61
CA VAL A 714 10.51 -27.44 -11.04
C VAL A 714 12.01 -27.64 -11.33
N ALA A 715 12.52 -28.87 -11.19
CA ALA A 715 13.92 -29.17 -11.52
C ALA A 715 14.21 -28.91 -13.01
N ALA A 716 13.30 -29.30 -13.91
CA ALA A 716 13.44 -29.04 -15.33
C ALA A 716 13.41 -27.55 -15.68
N LEU A 717 12.51 -26.79 -15.04
CA LEU A 717 12.40 -25.34 -15.21
C LEU A 717 13.66 -24.60 -14.77
N ARG A 718 14.24 -24.98 -13.62
CA ARG A 718 15.52 -24.42 -13.14
C ARG A 718 16.65 -24.70 -14.11
N GLU A 719 16.73 -25.91 -14.65
CA GLU A 719 17.73 -26.24 -15.66
C GLU A 719 17.50 -25.56 -17.02
N LEU A 720 16.30 -25.04 -17.27
CA LEU A 720 15.98 -24.17 -18.42
C LEU A 720 16.27 -22.69 -18.15
N GLY A 721 16.79 -22.35 -16.98
CA GLY A 721 17.15 -20.97 -16.64
C GLY A 721 15.99 -20.11 -16.13
N ASN A 722 14.83 -20.73 -15.82
CA ASN A 722 13.69 -19.98 -15.30
C ASN A 722 13.85 -19.72 -13.80
N SER A 723 13.45 -18.51 -13.35
CA SER A 723 13.41 -18.19 -11.93
C SER A 723 12.35 -19.03 -11.23
N CYS A 724 12.80 -19.87 -10.31
CA CYS A 724 11.96 -20.74 -9.49
C CYS A 724 12.22 -20.46 -8.00
N ALA A 725 12.43 -19.18 -7.64
CA ALA A 725 12.77 -18.78 -6.27
C ALA A 725 11.65 -19.14 -5.27
N ASP A 726 10.40 -19.11 -5.71
CA ASP A 726 9.23 -19.41 -4.87
C ASP A 726 9.01 -20.92 -4.65
N PHE A 727 9.85 -21.77 -5.23
CA PHE A 727 9.74 -23.22 -5.11
C PHE A 727 10.84 -23.79 -4.23
N PRO A 728 10.54 -24.80 -3.40
CA PRO A 728 11.54 -25.47 -2.58
C PRO A 728 12.73 -25.96 -3.40
N PRO A 729 13.93 -26.07 -2.81
CA PRO A 729 15.08 -26.61 -3.50
C PRO A 729 14.79 -28.04 -3.98
N THR A 730 15.12 -28.31 -5.24
CA THR A 730 15.01 -29.64 -5.85
C THR A 730 16.40 -30.23 -6.07
N LYS A 731 16.48 -31.55 -6.16
CA LYS A 731 17.66 -32.25 -6.68
C LYS A 731 17.79 -31.98 -8.18
N SER A 732 18.88 -32.47 -8.81
CA SER A 732 19.01 -32.39 -10.27
C SER A 732 17.84 -33.10 -10.96
N LEU A 733 17.44 -32.63 -12.14
CA LEU A 733 16.35 -33.22 -12.93
C LEU A 733 16.52 -34.74 -13.11
N ASN A 734 17.74 -35.20 -13.37
CA ASN A 734 18.04 -36.62 -13.54
C ASN A 734 17.78 -37.42 -12.25
N THR A 735 18.06 -36.84 -11.09
CA THR A 735 17.81 -37.48 -9.79
C THR A 735 16.30 -37.53 -9.50
N GLU A 736 15.57 -36.44 -9.79
CA GLU A 736 14.12 -36.40 -9.58
C GLU A 736 13.38 -37.40 -10.51
N LEU A 737 13.80 -37.55 -11.76
CA LEU A 737 13.26 -38.56 -12.67
C LEU A 737 13.54 -39.98 -12.18
N LYS A 738 14.72 -40.26 -11.59
CA LYS A 738 15.00 -41.56 -10.95
C LYS A 738 14.08 -41.82 -9.76
N ASN A 739 13.87 -40.83 -8.91
CA ASN A 739 12.94 -40.91 -7.78
C ASN A 739 11.51 -41.18 -8.27
N GLN A 740 11.09 -40.50 -9.35
CA GLN A 740 9.79 -40.70 -9.98
C GLN A 740 9.60 -42.15 -10.47
N LYS A 741 10.62 -42.75 -11.07
CA LYS A 741 10.58 -44.14 -11.50
C LYS A 741 10.40 -45.10 -10.33
N HIS A 742 11.08 -44.86 -9.20
CA HIS A 742 10.89 -45.67 -8.00
C HIS A 742 9.50 -45.50 -7.38
N TRP A 743 8.93 -44.28 -7.44
CA TRP A 743 7.56 -44.03 -7.00
C TRP A 743 6.54 -44.93 -7.71
N TYR A 744 6.63 -45.06 -9.04
CA TYR A 744 5.71 -45.91 -9.80
C TYR A 744 5.86 -47.39 -9.56
N GLN A 745 6.95 -47.81 -8.94
CA GLN A 745 7.24 -49.22 -8.64
C GLN A 745 6.94 -49.59 -7.17
N ILE A 746 6.28 -48.71 -6.41
CA ILE A 746 6.04 -48.93 -4.99
C ILE A 746 4.95 -49.99 -4.76
N SER A 747 5.15 -50.87 -3.80
CA SER A 747 4.12 -51.87 -3.44
C SER A 747 2.97 -51.26 -2.63
N ILE A 748 1.79 -51.89 -2.68
CA ILE A 748 0.63 -51.48 -1.87
C ILE A 748 0.98 -51.40 -0.40
N GLU A 749 1.70 -52.39 0.15
CA GLU A 749 2.10 -52.43 1.57
C GLU A 749 2.93 -51.20 1.96
N ARG A 750 3.88 -50.82 1.12
CA ARG A 750 4.71 -49.64 1.33
C ARG A 750 3.95 -48.34 1.11
N LEU A 751 3.02 -48.31 0.15
CA LEU A 751 2.14 -47.19 -0.09
C LEU A 751 1.22 -46.96 1.10
N MET A 752 0.63 -48.02 1.67
CA MET A 752 -0.18 -47.96 2.88
C MET A 752 0.61 -47.44 4.10
N SER A 753 1.87 -47.88 4.24
CA SER A 753 2.76 -47.35 5.29
C SER A 753 3.03 -45.86 5.13
N ILE A 754 3.17 -45.37 3.91
CA ILE A 754 3.39 -43.93 3.65
C ILE A 754 2.11 -43.09 3.91
N LEU A 755 0.94 -43.67 3.63
CA LEU A 755 -0.35 -42.98 3.83
C LEU A 755 -0.80 -42.97 5.30
N GLN A 756 -0.21 -43.81 6.17
CA GLN A 756 -0.50 -43.87 7.61
C GLN A 756 0.40 -42.92 8.46
N HIS A 757 1.46 -42.40 7.88
CA HIS A 757 2.38 -41.43 8.47
C HIS A 757 2.24 -40.05 7.80
#